data_c22b0a1513a4046e0c8695c5d3cb80fb
#
_entry.id   c22b0a1513a4046e0c8695c5d3cb80fb
#
_cell.length_a   1.000
_cell.length_b   1.000
_cell.length_c   1.000
_cell.angle_alpha   90.00
_cell.angle_beta   90.00
_cell.angle_gamma   90.00
#
_symmetry.space_group_name_H-M   'P 1'
#
loop_
_entity.id
_entity.type
_entity.pdbx_description
1 polymer ?
#
loop_
_entity_poly.entity_id
_entity_poly.type
_entity_poly.pdbx_seq_one_letter_code
_entity_poly.pdbx_strand_id
1 'polypeptide(L)'
;MANGKSVAVSGDRSRNVVTPERWKQVEAVFERALELAADQRAALLQNSCNGDEELRREVQSLLDSHARAGSFIDQPSLFIASEEIDQRDAAVASGQLIGSYRVVREIGRGGMGAVYLAERDDGQYRKRVAIKLIKRGMDTDAVLWHFRNERQILASFDHPNIARLFDGGTTATGLPYFVMEYVEGLPIDKYCDTHRLSIRERLKLFCEVCAAVADAHRRAVIHRDIKSSNIIVTTEGVPKLVDFGIAKILQPTDGSETLLTTVGLRPMTPQYASPEQMRGEALTAATDIYSLGVVLYELLTGQLPYRFSSQSPHDVARAITEQEPTRPSTAVAVVAAKRSHASDTPVTTAQAARSGASKSQIRNAKLLRGDLDNIMLMALRKAPERRYQSVEQLSEDIRRHLEGRPIIARPARAPARVWRWSRRNPILASAVAGCLLLGFAVVCLLEEKFFASKINAPEKSIAVLPFENLSRDPDNAFFTNGVQDEILTALARIARLKVISRTSVMEYKSGIARDLREIGQQLGVAHVLEGSVQRFGNRVRVNAQLVDTRTDAHLWAQTYDRDLADVFAIQSDIAKAIANQLQAKLSVSEQTAIAQPPITDLTAFLLYNRAKSLLVLTTMSTGLEQKFLQAIALLNEAVARDPSFFLAYCQLAYTHDQLYFLAFDHTPARLALAEAAIQAAFRLRPNAGEAHLARGENLFRGHLDYDGALAELDIARRTLPNDPRIFELTGFIQARQGKHEEALRNLERALQLDPRNLYTLQHIAVLYGLLRRYAEEAAVLDRCLTINPNDIDTRVARAYLDLYWKADPRPLHRIIDSIRAENPGAVPTVADNWLTYALAERDASAAEAALEALGGNTFGNDAVLLSRSFGEGLIARMTNDEPKARAALAAARADQEKRVQAQPNYGPALCVLGLIDAGLGRREDALREGRRAVELLPVTKDFINGVHMIEYFAIIAAWTGETDLACEQLAIATRLPGYVSYGELKLLPWWDPLRGDPCFEKIVASLAPK
;
A
#
# COMPACT_ATOMS: atom_id res chain seq x y z
N MET A 1 -1.14 29.61 -63.25
CA MET A 1 -2.40 30.34 -63.50
C MET A 1 -3.23 30.26 -62.21
N ALA A 2 -3.33 31.36 -61.62
CA ALA A 2 -4.37 32.14 -61.01
C ALA A 2 -4.79 31.58 -59.60
N ASN A 3 -4.42 32.27 -58.60
CA ASN A 3 -4.98 33.42 -57.90
C ASN A 3 -6.19 33.10 -57.04
N GLY A 4 -6.04 33.35 -55.73
CA GLY A 4 -7.19 33.60 -54.88
C GLY A 4 -6.89 33.77 -53.38
N LYS A 5 -6.34 34.91 -53.09
CA LYS A 5 -6.54 35.76 -51.89
C LYS A 5 -6.72 35.13 -50.48
N SER A 6 -5.67 35.33 -49.69
CA SER A 6 -5.68 35.39 -48.22
C SER A 6 -6.49 36.59 -47.71
N VAL A 7 -7.26 36.36 -46.65
CA VAL A 7 -7.70 37.44 -45.74
C VAL A 7 -6.98 37.21 -44.44
N ALA A 8 -6.05 38.12 -44.14
CA ALA A 8 -5.39 38.22 -42.86
C ALA A 8 -6.35 38.88 -41.84
N VAL A 9 -6.55 38.26 -40.70
CA VAL A 9 -7.00 38.93 -39.47
C VAL A 9 -5.87 38.82 -38.46
N SER A 10 -5.22 39.97 -38.31
CA SER A 10 -4.23 40.23 -37.26
C SER A 10 -4.89 40.24 -35.88
N GLY A 11 -4.29 39.55 -34.92
CA GLY A 11 -4.67 39.57 -33.51
C GLY A 11 -3.52 38.99 -32.70
N ASP A 12 -2.49 39.83 -32.51
CA ASP A 12 -1.33 39.62 -31.68
C ASP A 12 -1.75 39.36 -30.22
N ARG A 13 -1.45 38.19 -29.66
CA ARG A 13 -1.32 37.92 -28.23
C ARG A 13 -0.11 37.01 -28.05
N SER A 14 1.09 37.60 -28.16
CA SER A 14 2.31 37.02 -27.62
C SER A 14 2.16 36.86 -26.11
N ARG A 15 2.05 35.63 -25.59
CA ARG A 15 2.28 35.32 -24.18
C ARG A 15 3.78 35.53 -23.95
N ASN A 16 4.14 36.58 -23.22
CA ASN A 16 5.49 36.80 -22.71
C ASN A 16 5.86 35.62 -21.79
N VAL A 17 6.67 34.71 -22.31
CA VAL A 17 7.34 33.69 -21.51
C VAL A 17 8.49 34.41 -20.81
N VAL A 18 8.40 34.66 -19.53
CA VAL A 18 9.46 35.26 -18.70
C VAL A 18 10.66 34.31 -18.75
N THR A 19 11.82 34.78 -19.26
CA THR A 19 13.06 33.99 -19.31
C THR A 19 13.61 33.77 -17.89
N PRO A 20 14.38 32.70 -17.61
CA PRO A 20 15.00 32.46 -16.29
C PRO A 20 15.89 33.63 -15.82
N GLU A 21 16.54 34.34 -16.73
CA GLU A 21 17.36 35.52 -16.45
C GLU A 21 16.49 36.72 -16.04
N ARG A 22 15.34 36.88 -16.70
CA ARG A 22 14.37 37.93 -16.36
C ARG A 22 13.75 37.69 -14.98
N TRP A 23 13.42 36.44 -14.67
CA TRP A 23 12.88 36.07 -13.36
C TRP A 23 13.85 36.36 -12.22
N LYS A 24 15.15 36.06 -12.36
CA LYS A 24 16.19 36.41 -11.39
C LYS A 24 16.31 37.91 -11.12
N GLN A 25 16.11 38.73 -12.15
CA GLN A 25 16.12 40.19 -11.99
C GLN A 25 14.91 40.69 -11.19
N VAL A 26 13.72 40.12 -11.49
CA VAL A 26 12.48 40.43 -10.77
C VAL A 26 12.61 40.04 -9.30
N GLU A 27 13.09 38.83 -9.00
CA GLU A 27 13.27 38.26 -7.68
C GLU A 27 14.23 39.11 -6.84
N ALA A 28 15.40 39.46 -7.37
CA ALA A 28 16.40 40.24 -6.67
C ALA A 28 15.93 41.68 -6.30
N VAL A 29 15.11 42.30 -7.14
CA VAL A 29 14.55 43.64 -6.86
C VAL A 29 13.38 43.53 -5.89
N PHE A 30 12.58 42.47 -5.98
CA PHE A 30 11.43 42.17 -5.11
C PHE A 30 11.88 41.91 -3.66
N GLU A 31 12.88 41.05 -3.45
CA GLU A 31 13.42 40.75 -2.11
C GLU A 31 13.97 42.02 -1.42
N ARG A 32 14.75 42.82 -2.14
CA ARG A 32 15.28 44.10 -1.61
C ARG A 32 14.17 45.10 -1.30
N ALA A 33 13.08 45.10 -2.05
CA ALA A 33 11.93 45.95 -1.79
C ALA A 33 11.13 45.52 -0.54
N LEU A 34 11.10 44.20 -0.22
CA LEU A 34 10.44 43.68 0.99
C LEU A 34 11.16 44.11 2.29
N GLU A 35 12.49 44.27 2.27
CA GLU A 35 13.28 44.70 3.43
C GLU A 35 13.06 46.17 3.81
N LEU A 36 12.42 46.96 2.93
CA LEU A 36 12.21 48.39 3.13
C LEU A 36 10.79 48.74 3.56
N ALA A 37 10.64 49.84 4.31
CA ALA A 37 9.35 50.40 4.66
C ALA A 37 8.59 50.87 3.40
N ALA A 38 7.24 50.80 3.41
CA ALA A 38 6.40 51.03 2.24
C ALA A 38 6.62 52.39 1.52
N ASP A 39 6.99 53.43 2.27
CA ASP A 39 7.31 54.76 1.78
C ASP A 39 8.65 54.81 1.01
N GLN A 40 9.59 53.95 1.31
CA GLN A 40 10.91 53.87 0.70
C GLN A 40 10.95 52.96 -0.56
N ARG A 41 9.97 52.08 -0.75
CA ARG A 41 9.91 51.09 -1.86
C ARG A 41 9.84 51.76 -3.24
N ALA A 42 9.08 52.84 -3.36
CA ALA A 42 8.94 53.59 -4.60
C ALA A 42 10.27 54.12 -5.13
N ALA A 43 11.10 54.66 -4.25
CA ALA A 43 12.44 55.17 -4.59
C ALA A 43 13.42 54.04 -4.97
N LEU A 44 13.36 52.89 -4.30
CA LEU A 44 14.13 51.70 -4.67
C LEU A 44 13.76 51.20 -6.07
N LEU A 45 12.47 51.08 -6.39
CA LEU A 45 11.99 50.62 -7.70
C LEU A 45 12.40 51.54 -8.83
N GLN A 46 12.38 52.87 -8.59
CA GLN A 46 12.82 53.89 -9.58
C GLN A 46 14.32 53.78 -9.87
N ASN A 47 15.14 53.49 -8.86
CA ASN A 47 16.58 53.39 -8.98
C ASN A 47 17.09 52.03 -9.44
N SER A 48 16.44 50.94 -9.03
CA SER A 48 16.89 49.56 -9.34
C SER A 48 16.39 49.00 -10.67
N CYS A 49 15.28 49.54 -11.18
CA CYS A 49 14.76 49.12 -12.48
C CYS A 49 15.38 49.86 -13.68
N ASN A 50 16.23 50.89 -13.42
CA ASN A 50 17.09 51.57 -14.39
C ASN A 50 16.42 51.94 -15.73
N GLY A 51 15.14 52.40 -15.70
CA GLY A 51 14.33 52.76 -16.86
C GLY A 51 13.55 51.59 -17.49
N ASP A 52 13.64 50.35 -16.98
CA ASP A 52 12.86 49.21 -17.41
C ASP A 52 11.48 49.25 -16.72
N GLU A 53 10.51 49.84 -17.41
CA GLU A 53 9.11 50.00 -16.95
C GLU A 53 8.38 48.65 -16.83
N GLU A 54 8.83 47.64 -17.57
CA GLU A 54 8.22 46.30 -17.52
C GLU A 54 8.67 45.56 -16.23
N LEU A 55 9.96 45.60 -15.92
CA LEU A 55 10.52 45.11 -14.65
C LEU A 55 9.85 45.77 -13.46
N ARG A 56 9.68 47.10 -13.50
CA ARG A 56 9.02 47.86 -12.46
C ARG A 56 7.57 47.42 -12.22
N ARG A 57 6.79 47.18 -13.32
CA ARG A 57 5.41 46.71 -13.22
C ARG A 57 5.31 45.29 -12.69
N GLU A 58 6.22 44.39 -13.10
CA GLU A 58 6.30 43.03 -12.60
C GLU A 58 6.57 42.98 -11.09
N VAL A 59 7.61 43.72 -10.61
CA VAL A 59 7.94 43.79 -9.19
C VAL A 59 6.83 44.48 -8.39
N GLN A 60 6.22 45.58 -8.89
CA GLN A 60 5.09 46.25 -8.23
C GLN A 60 3.88 45.31 -8.09
N SER A 61 3.57 44.51 -9.10
CA SER A 61 2.48 43.54 -9.06
C SER A 61 2.71 42.47 -7.98
N LEU A 62 3.94 42.04 -7.79
CA LEU A 62 4.31 41.09 -6.73
C LEU A 62 4.20 41.72 -5.35
N LEU A 63 4.66 43.00 -5.17
CA LEU A 63 4.53 43.72 -3.92
C LEU A 63 3.07 43.99 -3.52
N ASP A 64 2.24 44.33 -4.48
CA ASP A 64 0.78 44.49 -4.27
C ASP A 64 0.08 43.20 -3.92
N SER A 65 0.54 42.08 -4.48
CA SER A 65 0.05 40.75 -4.14
C SER A 65 0.51 40.29 -2.75
N HIS A 66 1.75 40.60 -2.37
CA HIS A 66 2.30 40.32 -1.06
C HIS A 66 1.61 41.17 0.04
N ALA A 67 1.35 42.47 -0.22
CA ALA A 67 0.63 43.33 0.69
C ALA A 67 -0.81 42.89 0.92
N ARG A 68 -1.45 42.35 -0.10
CA ARG A 68 -2.81 41.75 0.00
C ARG A 68 -2.80 40.44 0.80
N ALA A 69 -1.76 39.62 0.68
CA ALA A 69 -1.60 38.39 1.45
C ALA A 69 -1.32 38.64 2.95
N GLY A 70 -0.55 39.71 3.28
CA GLY A 70 -0.24 40.06 4.66
C GLY A 70 -1.44 40.54 5.48
N SER A 71 -2.46 41.17 4.85
CA SER A 71 -3.68 41.59 5.53
C SER A 71 -4.69 40.46 5.77
N PHE A 72 -4.45 39.29 5.20
CA PHE A 72 -5.32 38.12 5.33
C PHE A 72 -5.03 37.28 6.59
N ILE A 73 -3.87 37.47 7.22
CA ILE A 73 -3.42 36.63 8.35
C ILE A 73 -3.86 37.18 9.72
N ASP A 74 -4.25 38.46 9.81
CA ASP A 74 -4.45 39.15 11.10
C ASP A 74 -5.92 39.42 11.50
N GLN A 75 -6.92 38.86 10.82
CA GLN A 75 -8.32 39.04 11.24
C GLN A 75 -9.13 37.75 11.35
N PRO A 76 -9.66 37.39 12.54
CA PRO A 76 -10.47 36.17 12.74
C PRO A 76 -11.95 36.33 12.36
N SER A 77 -12.35 37.27 11.54
CA SER A 77 -13.75 37.58 11.27
C SER A 77 -14.08 37.80 9.79
N LEU A 78 -13.82 36.81 8.92
CA LEU A 78 -14.22 36.87 7.51
C LEU A 78 -14.89 35.56 7.04
N PHE A 79 -15.87 35.07 7.83
CA PHE A 79 -16.77 34.01 7.38
C PHE A 79 -18.03 34.56 6.64
N ILE A 80 -18.15 35.88 6.45
CA ILE A 80 -19.30 36.52 5.78
C ILE A 80 -18.98 36.99 4.35
N ALA A 81 -17.71 37.08 3.96
CA ALA A 81 -17.34 37.61 2.64
C ALA A 81 -17.19 36.55 1.53
N SER A 82 -17.29 35.24 1.84
CA SER A 82 -17.29 34.19 0.82
C SER A 82 -18.63 34.04 0.08
N GLU A 83 -19.72 34.62 0.61
CA GLU A 83 -21.01 34.62 -0.09
C GLU A 83 -21.10 35.68 -1.19
N GLU A 84 -20.36 36.76 -1.14
CA GLU A 84 -20.39 37.82 -2.16
C GLU A 84 -19.44 37.62 -3.35
N ILE A 85 -18.43 36.79 -3.24
CA ILE A 85 -17.54 36.46 -4.37
C ILE A 85 -18.13 35.29 -5.20
N ASP A 86 -18.96 34.45 -4.59
CA ASP A 86 -19.67 33.36 -5.27
C ASP A 86 -20.89 33.84 -6.11
N GLN A 87 -21.33 35.10 -5.97
CA GLN A 87 -22.45 35.64 -6.73
C GLN A 87 -22.12 36.09 -8.16
N ARG A 88 -20.82 35.95 -8.60
CA ARG A 88 -20.44 36.30 -9.98
C ARG A 88 -20.11 35.08 -10.89
N ASP A 89 -20.17 33.86 -10.38
CA ASP A 89 -20.25 32.68 -11.22
C ASP A 89 -21.67 32.57 -11.73
N ALA A 90 -21.89 32.86 -13.01
CA ALA A 90 -23.17 32.99 -13.69
C ALA A 90 -24.14 31.86 -13.28
N ALA A 91 -25.08 32.17 -12.38
CA ALA A 91 -26.21 31.32 -12.12
C ALA A 91 -26.90 31.08 -13.49
N VAL A 92 -27.06 29.81 -13.86
CA VAL A 92 -27.79 29.47 -15.09
C VAL A 92 -29.20 30.01 -14.97
N ALA A 93 -29.58 30.95 -15.83
CA ALA A 93 -30.87 31.61 -15.73
C ALA A 93 -32.01 30.62 -16.04
N SER A 94 -33.14 30.80 -15.38
CA SER A 94 -34.36 30.07 -15.74
C SER A 94 -34.66 30.30 -17.24
N GLY A 95 -34.96 29.20 -17.96
CA GLY A 95 -35.16 29.23 -19.41
C GLY A 95 -33.92 28.96 -20.25
N GLN A 96 -32.68 28.95 -19.69
CA GLN A 96 -31.46 28.66 -20.41
C GLN A 96 -31.38 27.16 -20.77
N LEU A 97 -30.82 26.85 -21.97
CA LEU A 97 -30.62 25.50 -22.44
C LEU A 97 -29.26 24.97 -21.99
N ILE A 98 -29.22 23.75 -21.41
CA ILE A 98 -28.03 22.94 -21.16
C ILE A 98 -28.21 21.66 -21.97
N GLY A 99 -27.45 21.52 -23.08
CA GLY A 99 -27.71 20.46 -24.06
C GLY A 99 -29.13 20.53 -24.58
N SER A 100 -29.90 19.43 -24.54
CA SER A 100 -31.30 19.35 -24.97
C SER A 100 -32.32 19.67 -23.86
N TYR A 101 -31.86 20.28 -22.76
CA TYR A 101 -32.70 20.48 -21.58
C TYR A 101 -32.83 21.96 -21.22
N ARG A 102 -34.05 22.41 -20.97
CA ARG A 102 -34.37 23.78 -20.54
C ARG A 102 -34.43 23.86 -19.02
N VAL A 103 -33.63 24.71 -18.43
CA VAL A 103 -33.59 24.91 -16.98
C VAL A 103 -34.89 25.58 -16.49
N VAL A 104 -35.54 24.98 -15.51
CA VAL A 104 -36.73 25.52 -14.86
C VAL A 104 -36.35 26.35 -13.63
N ARG A 105 -35.57 25.77 -12.71
CA ARG A 105 -35.10 26.44 -11.49
C ARG A 105 -33.94 25.68 -10.86
N GLU A 106 -33.17 26.35 -10.03
CA GLU A 106 -32.20 25.70 -9.13
C GLU A 106 -32.92 24.91 -8.02
N ILE A 107 -32.51 23.72 -7.72
CA ILE A 107 -33.05 22.84 -6.67
C ILE A 107 -32.06 22.54 -5.57
N GLY A 108 -30.77 22.81 -5.78
CA GLY A 108 -29.73 22.66 -4.78
C GLY A 108 -28.41 23.26 -5.22
N ARG A 109 -27.63 23.77 -4.27
CA ARG A 109 -26.28 24.29 -4.48
C ARG A 109 -25.36 23.72 -3.40
N GLY A 110 -24.19 23.30 -3.79
CA GLY A 110 -23.19 22.71 -2.89
C GLY A 110 -21.75 22.98 -3.30
N GLY A 111 -20.80 22.51 -2.52
CA GLY A 111 -19.38 22.74 -2.77
C GLY A 111 -18.85 22.27 -4.12
N MET A 112 -19.54 21.32 -4.78
CA MET A 112 -19.14 20.70 -6.06
C MET A 112 -19.88 21.28 -7.27
N GLY A 113 -20.88 22.15 -7.08
CA GLY A 113 -21.66 22.71 -8.17
C GLY A 113 -23.12 22.97 -7.80
N ALA A 114 -23.94 23.23 -8.79
CA ALA A 114 -25.37 23.49 -8.63
C ALA A 114 -26.22 22.42 -9.33
N VAL A 115 -27.37 22.10 -8.75
CA VAL A 115 -28.33 21.15 -9.31
C VAL A 115 -29.58 21.91 -9.73
N TYR A 116 -29.97 21.72 -10.97
CA TYR A 116 -31.14 22.42 -11.56
C TYR A 116 -32.22 21.40 -11.92
N LEU A 117 -33.48 21.77 -11.64
CA LEU A 117 -34.61 21.13 -12.28
C LEU A 117 -34.66 21.62 -13.72
N ALA A 118 -34.74 20.72 -14.69
CA ALA A 118 -34.86 21.04 -16.09
C ALA A 118 -35.89 20.15 -16.78
N GLU A 119 -36.38 20.59 -17.93
CA GLU A 119 -37.31 19.84 -18.78
C GLU A 119 -36.63 19.59 -20.15
N ARG A 120 -36.79 18.38 -20.68
CA ARG A 120 -36.30 18.04 -22.02
C ARG A 120 -37.05 18.86 -23.06
N ASP A 121 -36.33 19.55 -23.95
CA ASP A 121 -36.87 20.52 -24.91
C ASP A 121 -36.28 20.32 -26.31
N ASP A 122 -36.25 19.04 -26.79
CA ASP A 122 -35.79 18.65 -28.13
C ASP A 122 -36.99 18.31 -29.08
N GLY A 123 -38.22 18.57 -28.67
CA GLY A 123 -39.42 18.31 -29.45
C GLY A 123 -39.89 16.85 -29.48
N GLN A 124 -39.15 15.90 -28.94
CA GLN A 124 -39.47 14.47 -28.95
C GLN A 124 -40.50 14.10 -27.86
N TYR A 125 -40.23 14.47 -26.59
CA TYR A 125 -41.13 14.26 -25.46
C TYR A 125 -40.69 15.13 -24.27
N ARG A 126 -41.64 15.49 -23.40
CA ARG A 126 -41.36 16.26 -22.19
C ARG A 126 -41.03 15.32 -21.03
N LYS A 127 -39.89 15.53 -20.38
CA LYS A 127 -39.49 14.80 -19.17
C LYS A 127 -38.75 15.74 -18.23
N ARG A 128 -39.16 15.75 -16.96
CA ARG A 128 -38.41 16.45 -15.90
C ARG A 128 -37.18 15.67 -15.53
N VAL A 129 -36.08 16.38 -15.39
CA VAL A 129 -34.78 15.84 -15.04
C VAL A 129 -34.08 16.74 -14.03
N ALA A 130 -33.13 16.19 -13.28
CA ALA A 130 -32.20 16.97 -12.47
C ALA A 130 -30.88 17.10 -13.24
N ILE A 131 -30.38 18.32 -13.40
CA ILE A 131 -29.08 18.57 -14.05
C ILE A 131 -28.09 19.06 -12.98
N LYS A 132 -27.03 18.32 -12.76
CA LYS A 132 -25.93 18.72 -11.90
C LYS A 132 -24.80 19.32 -12.76
N LEU A 133 -24.54 20.61 -12.55
CA LEU A 133 -23.48 21.35 -13.22
C LEU A 133 -22.27 21.48 -12.29
N ILE A 134 -21.09 21.11 -12.77
CA ILE A 134 -19.86 21.11 -11.97
C ILE A 134 -19.17 22.49 -12.06
N LYS A 135 -18.61 22.99 -10.93
CA LYS A 135 -17.95 24.31 -10.84
C LYS A 135 -16.69 24.40 -11.73
N ARG A 136 -16.37 25.64 -12.19
CA ARG A 136 -15.08 25.96 -12.82
C ARG A 136 -13.90 25.68 -11.90
N GLY A 137 -12.77 25.22 -12.47
CA GLY A 137 -11.58 24.80 -11.75
C GLY A 137 -11.46 23.27 -11.59
N MET A 138 -12.47 22.50 -12.04
CA MET A 138 -12.44 21.04 -12.17
C MET A 138 -12.54 20.62 -13.64
N ASP A 139 -11.93 21.37 -14.55
CA ASP A 139 -12.04 21.28 -16.02
C ASP A 139 -10.71 20.87 -16.69
N THR A 140 -9.78 20.25 -15.94
CA THR A 140 -8.54 19.70 -16.52
C THR A 140 -8.82 18.45 -17.38
N ASP A 141 -8.00 18.20 -18.40
CA ASP A 141 -8.15 17.06 -19.32
C ASP A 141 -8.20 15.71 -18.58
N ALA A 142 -7.44 15.55 -17.51
CA ALA A 142 -7.48 14.36 -16.66
C ALA A 142 -8.84 14.20 -15.95
N VAL A 143 -9.42 15.29 -15.44
CA VAL A 143 -10.74 15.32 -14.81
C VAL A 143 -11.83 15.00 -15.83
N LEU A 144 -11.75 15.53 -17.02
CA LEU A 144 -12.69 15.26 -18.13
C LEU A 144 -12.60 13.80 -18.61
N TRP A 145 -11.43 13.19 -18.59
CA TRP A 145 -11.24 11.78 -18.95
C TRP A 145 -11.89 10.85 -17.89
N HIS A 146 -11.63 11.07 -16.60
CA HIS A 146 -12.28 10.33 -15.51
C HIS A 146 -13.81 10.52 -15.53
N PHE A 147 -14.28 11.75 -15.78
CA PHE A 147 -15.69 12.08 -15.93
C PHE A 147 -16.40 11.25 -17.02
N ARG A 148 -15.71 11.03 -18.18
CA ARG A 148 -16.26 10.22 -19.28
C ARG A 148 -16.38 8.75 -18.92
N ASN A 149 -15.37 8.19 -18.28
CA ASN A 149 -15.34 6.77 -17.88
C ASN A 149 -16.39 6.47 -16.80
N GLU A 150 -16.54 7.33 -15.80
CA GLU A 150 -17.51 7.14 -14.73
C GLU A 150 -18.97 7.30 -15.19
N ARG A 151 -19.21 8.19 -16.13
CA ARG A 151 -20.53 8.31 -16.74
C ARG A 151 -21.03 6.96 -17.29
N GLN A 152 -20.14 6.17 -17.87
CA GLN A 152 -20.48 4.86 -18.44
C GLN A 152 -20.84 3.85 -17.36
N ILE A 153 -20.13 3.86 -16.24
CA ILE A 153 -20.40 3.00 -15.08
C ILE A 153 -21.75 3.39 -14.44
N LEU A 154 -21.98 4.67 -14.19
CA LEU A 154 -23.23 5.16 -13.58
C LEU A 154 -24.45 4.97 -14.49
N ALA A 155 -24.29 5.07 -15.79
CA ALA A 155 -25.35 4.79 -16.76
C ALA A 155 -25.77 3.33 -16.80
N SER A 156 -24.93 2.41 -16.30
CA SER A 156 -25.23 0.98 -16.21
C SER A 156 -26.12 0.60 -15.01
N PHE A 157 -26.36 1.52 -14.07
CA PHE A 157 -27.22 1.23 -12.91
C PHE A 157 -28.69 1.19 -13.30
N ASP A 158 -29.31 0.05 -13.04
CA ASP A 158 -30.76 -0.16 -13.13
C ASP A 158 -31.27 -0.82 -11.85
N HIS A 159 -31.45 0.00 -10.82
CA HIS A 159 -31.95 -0.41 -9.52
C HIS A 159 -33.08 0.52 -9.06
N PRO A 160 -34.19 0.01 -8.52
CA PRO A 160 -35.35 0.82 -8.16
C PRO A 160 -35.04 1.91 -7.11
N ASN A 161 -34.06 1.66 -6.25
CA ASN A 161 -33.67 2.58 -5.19
C ASN A 161 -32.41 3.42 -5.53
N ILE A 162 -31.99 3.51 -6.80
CA ILE A 162 -30.94 4.41 -7.30
C ILE A 162 -31.56 5.32 -8.35
N ALA A 163 -31.28 6.63 -8.28
CA ALA A 163 -31.69 7.57 -9.30
C ALA A 163 -30.91 7.32 -10.60
N ARG A 164 -31.63 7.13 -11.73
CA ARG A 164 -31.03 6.79 -13.03
C ARG A 164 -30.27 7.97 -13.61
N LEU A 165 -29.11 7.73 -14.17
CA LEU A 165 -28.41 8.68 -15.03
C LEU A 165 -28.94 8.52 -16.46
N PHE A 166 -29.41 9.63 -17.06
CA PHE A 166 -29.98 9.60 -18.40
C PHE A 166 -28.99 10.08 -19.46
N ASP A 167 -28.17 11.08 -19.12
CA ASP A 167 -27.26 11.71 -20.07
C ASP A 167 -26.16 12.49 -19.33
N GLY A 168 -25.21 13.03 -20.07
CA GLY A 168 -24.19 13.94 -19.56
C GLY A 168 -23.35 14.49 -20.70
N GLY A 169 -22.83 15.68 -20.50
CA GLY A 169 -22.11 16.41 -21.51
C GLY A 169 -21.28 17.55 -20.95
N THR A 170 -20.85 18.43 -21.85
CA THR A 170 -20.19 19.69 -21.53
C THR A 170 -21.04 20.84 -22.07
N THR A 171 -21.18 21.90 -21.28
CA THR A 171 -21.86 23.12 -21.73
C THR A 171 -21.05 23.83 -22.83
N ALA A 172 -21.65 24.79 -23.51
CA ALA A 172 -20.95 25.66 -24.47
C ALA A 172 -19.77 26.42 -23.84
N THR A 173 -19.75 26.57 -22.51
CA THR A 173 -18.66 27.19 -21.75
C THR A 173 -17.63 26.17 -21.22
N GLY A 174 -17.73 24.88 -21.63
CA GLY A 174 -16.78 23.82 -21.26
C GLY A 174 -17.06 23.15 -19.91
N LEU A 175 -18.13 23.52 -19.18
CA LEU A 175 -18.45 22.95 -17.88
C LEU A 175 -19.11 21.57 -18.02
N PRO A 176 -18.65 20.54 -17.31
CA PRO A 176 -19.28 19.23 -17.33
C PRO A 176 -20.63 19.25 -16.61
N TYR A 177 -21.60 18.48 -17.14
CA TYR A 177 -22.89 18.29 -16.48
C TYR A 177 -23.40 16.85 -16.60
N PHE A 178 -24.20 16.45 -15.61
CA PHE A 178 -24.95 15.20 -15.59
C PHE A 178 -26.44 15.45 -15.63
N VAL A 179 -27.17 14.60 -16.36
CA VAL A 179 -28.62 14.59 -16.42
C VAL A 179 -29.12 13.32 -15.76
N MET A 180 -29.83 13.47 -14.66
CA MET A 180 -30.30 12.34 -13.86
C MET A 180 -31.82 12.41 -13.60
N GLU A 181 -32.37 11.34 -13.11
CA GLU A 181 -33.78 11.26 -12.69
C GLU A 181 -34.07 12.34 -11.65
N TYR A 182 -35.11 13.17 -11.93
CA TYR A 182 -35.61 14.04 -10.92
C TYR A 182 -36.54 13.25 -9.98
N VAL A 183 -36.11 13.10 -8.73
CA VAL A 183 -36.87 12.41 -7.69
C VAL A 183 -37.68 13.42 -6.90
N GLU A 184 -39.02 13.36 -7.05
CA GLU A 184 -39.95 14.21 -6.29
C GLU A 184 -40.22 13.54 -4.94
N GLY A 185 -39.80 14.19 -3.84
CA GLY A 185 -39.92 13.61 -2.50
C GLY A 185 -39.22 14.42 -1.42
N LEU A 186 -39.04 13.81 -0.26
CA LEU A 186 -38.38 14.42 0.90
C LEU A 186 -37.12 13.64 1.27
N PRO A 187 -36.07 14.32 1.82
CA PRO A 187 -34.96 13.61 2.47
C PRO A 187 -35.46 12.60 3.50
N ILE A 188 -34.80 11.47 3.60
CA ILE A 188 -35.24 10.29 4.40
C ILE A 188 -35.49 10.62 5.87
N ASP A 189 -34.70 11.49 6.49
CA ASP A 189 -34.87 11.97 7.86
C ASP A 189 -36.21 12.75 7.99
N LYS A 190 -36.42 13.73 7.08
CA LYS A 190 -37.64 14.56 7.05
C LYS A 190 -38.89 13.77 6.69
N TYR A 191 -38.75 12.81 5.76
CA TYR A 191 -39.85 11.90 5.42
C TYR A 191 -40.30 11.09 6.63
N CYS A 192 -39.32 10.45 7.33
CA CYS A 192 -39.59 9.67 8.52
C CYS A 192 -40.26 10.49 9.66
N ASP A 193 -39.88 11.77 9.80
CA ASP A 193 -40.40 12.63 10.85
C ASP A 193 -41.78 13.20 10.47
N THR A 194 -41.98 13.62 9.23
CA THR A 194 -43.25 14.13 8.70
C THR A 194 -44.37 13.09 8.78
N HIS A 195 -44.02 11.83 8.39
CA HIS A 195 -44.98 10.70 8.43
C HIS A 195 -44.99 9.98 9.79
N ARG A 196 -44.20 10.43 10.78
CA ARG A 196 -44.10 9.87 12.15
C ARG A 196 -43.84 8.37 12.16
N LEU A 197 -42.94 7.90 11.27
CA LEU A 197 -42.65 6.49 11.14
C LEU A 197 -42.10 5.92 12.45
N SER A 198 -42.57 4.71 12.80
CA SER A 198 -42.05 3.94 13.94
C SER A 198 -40.62 3.48 13.67
N ILE A 199 -39.84 3.08 14.72
CA ILE A 199 -38.53 2.50 14.58
C ILE A 199 -38.52 1.34 13.58
N ARG A 200 -39.54 0.48 13.61
CA ARG A 200 -39.65 -0.68 12.72
C ARG A 200 -39.79 -0.28 11.26
N GLU A 201 -40.57 0.76 10.96
CA GLU A 201 -40.76 1.28 9.61
C GLU A 201 -39.52 1.98 9.10
N ARG A 202 -38.86 2.79 9.94
CA ARG A 202 -37.55 3.42 9.61
C ARG A 202 -36.46 2.37 9.27
N LEU A 203 -36.40 1.26 10.02
CA LEU A 203 -35.49 0.16 9.76
C LEU A 203 -35.79 -0.54 8.44
N LYS A 204 -37.05 -0.77 8.09
CA LYS A 204 -37.43 -1.35 6.79
C LYS A 204 -37.00 -0.46 5.63
N LEU A 205 -37.33 0.82 5.71
CA LEU A 205 -36.95 1.81 4.71
C LEU A 205 -35.42 1.89 4.55
N PHE A 206 -34.69 1.83 5.64
CA PHE A 206 -33.23 1.81 5.64
C PHE A 206 -32.64 0.53 5.01
N CYS A 207 -33.27 -0.64 5.15
CA CYS A 207 -32.86 -1.86 4.46
C CYS A 207 -32.96 -1.75 2.93
N GLU A 208 -33.92 -0.98 2.39
CA GLU A 208 -34.01 -0.71 0.95
C GLU A 208 -32.85 0.18 0.47
N VAL A 209 -32.45 1.15 1.29
CA VAL A 209 -31.23 1.95 1.03
C VAL A 209 -29.98 1.08 1.04
N CYS A 210 -29.86 0.17 2.00
CA CYS A 210 -28.76 -0.81 2.04
C CYS A 210 -28.72 -1.66 0.77
N ALA A 211 -29.86 -2.07 0.21
CA ALA A 211 -29.93 -2.84 -1.02
C ALA A 211 -29.36 -2.05 -2.22
N ALA A 212 -29.65 -0.75 -2.30
CA ALA A 212 -29.10 0.13 -3.33
C ALA A 212 -27.58 0.27 -3.23
N VAL A 213 -27.04 0.47 -2.01
CA VAL A 213 -25.60 0.59 -1.79
C VAL A 213 -24.90 -0.74 -2.03
N ALA A 214 -25.50 -1.86 -1.65
CA ALA A 214 -24.98 -3.20 -1.91
C ALA A 214 -24.90 -3.50 -3.41
N ASP A 215 -25.88 -3.05 -4.22
CA ASP A 215 -25.81 -3.20 -5.69
C ASP A 215 -24.68 -2.36 -6.28
N ALA A 216 -24.44 -1.15 -5.77
CA ALA A 216 -23.30 -0.34 -6.19
C ALA A 216 -21.95 -1.02 -5.85
N HIS A 217 -21.82 -1.59 -4.64
CA HIS A 217 -20.60 -2.28 -4.21
C HIS A 217 -20.33 -3.55 -5.02
N ARG A 218 -21.34 -4.32 -5.43
CA ARG A 218 -21.16 -5.47 -6.33
C ARG A 218 -20.61 -5.08 -7.71
N ARG A 219 -20.80 -3.82 -8.11
CA ARG A 219 -20.24 -3.25 -9.35
C ARG A 219 -18.94 -2.47 -9.10
N ALA A 220 -18.30 -2.69 -7.95
CA ALA A 220 -17.07 -2.00 -7.50
C ALA A 220 -17.19 -0.47 -7.40
N VAL A 221 -18.40 0.08 -7.20
CA VAL A 221 -18.66 1.51 -7.04
C VAL A 221 -18.91 1.85 -5.58
N ILE A 222 -18.07 2.73 -5.01
CA ILE A 222 -18.23 3.27 -3.66
C ILE A 222 -18.88 4.65 -3.76
N HIS A 223 -19.93 4.91 -2.97
CA HIS A 223 -20.72 6.15 -3.06
C HIS A 223 -19.95 7.38 -2.51
N ARG A 224 -19.23 7.23 -1.40
CA ARG A 224 -18.33 8.22 -0.75
C ARG A 224 -18.99 9.48 -0.16
N ASP A 225 -20.30 9.70 -0.35
CA ASP A 225 -21.04 10.86 0.18
C ASP A 225 -22.46 10.47 0.63
N ILE A 226 -22.59 9.33 1.33
CA ILE A 226 -23.89 8.90 1.89
C ILE A 226 -24.25 9.79 3.07
N LYS A 227 -25.41 10.45 2.95
CA LYS A 227 -26.00 11.32 3.99
C LYS A 227 -27.51 11.37 3.81
N SER A 228 -28.24 11.78 4.82
CA SER A 228 -29.72 11.80 4.80
C SER A 228 -30.28 12.65 3.66
N SER A 229 -29.62 13.77 3.29
CA SER A 229 -30.04 14.64 2.17
C SER A 229 -29.84 14.01 0.78
N ASN A 230 -28.99 12.98 0.64
CA ASN A 230 -28.76 12.27 -0.62
C ASN A 230 -29.63 11.00 -0.76
N ILE A 231 -30.57 10.79 0.17
CA ILE A 231 -31.56 9.71 0.13
C ILE A 231 -32.95 10.36 0.11
N ILE A 232 -33.57 10.41 -1.07
CA ILE A 232 -34.87 11.02 -1.25
C ILE A 232 -35.94 9.93 -1.23
N VAL A 233 -36.98 10.11 -0.41
CA VAL A 233 -38.11 9.18 -0.37
C VAL A 233 -39.23 9.79 -1.16
N THR A 234 -39.74 9.08 -2.17
CA THR A 234 -40.85 9.51 -3.03
C THR A 234 -42.15 9.58 -2.26
N THR A 235 -43.16 10.16 -2.88
CA THR A 235 -44.54 10.22 -2.33
C THR A 235 -45.17 8.85 -2.12
N GLU A 236 -44.70 7.85 -2.90
CA GLU A 236 -45.13 6.44 -2.79
C GLU A 236 -44.35 5.67 -1.69
N GLY A 237 -43.37 6.31 -1.01
CA GLY A 237 -42.60 5.72 0.07
C GLY A 237 -41.37 4.93 -0.37
N VAL A 238 -40.94 5.10 -1.63
CA VAL A 238 -39.73 4.40 -2.16
C VAL A 238 -38.49 5.28 -1.97
N PRO A 239 -37.47 4.82 -1.23
CA PRO A 239 -36.23 5.57 -1.08
C PRO A 239 -35.38 5.46 -2.35
N LYS A 240 -34.84 6.57 -2.80
CA LYS A 240 -33.92 6.66 -3.93
C LYS A 240 -32.62 7.34 -3.51
N LEU A 241 -31.52 6.66 -3.74
CA LEU A 241 -30.17 7.19 -3.54
C LEU A 241 -29.83 8.10 -4.71
N VAL A 242 -29.48 9.33 -4.41
CA VAL A 242 -29.12 10.35 -5.39
C VAL A 242 -27.67 10.79 -5.15
N ASP A 243 -27.05 11.34 -6.18
CA ASP A 243 -25.79 12.08 -6.08
C ASP A 243 -24.60 11.23 -5.57
N PHE A 244 -24.21 10.21 -6.33
CA PHE A 244 -22.92 9.53 -6.11
C PHE A 244 -21.80 10.57 -6.08
N GLY A 245 -20.85 10.44 -5.15
CA GLY A 245 -19.77 11.42 -4.92
C GLY A 245 -18.75 11.54 -6.06
N ILE A 246 -19.22 11.66 -7.29
CA ILE A 246 -18.51 11.64 -8.58
C ILE A 246 -17.31 12.60 -8.60
N ALA A 247 -17.46 13.80 -8.06
CA ALA A 247 -16.38 14.77 -8.02
C ALA A 247 -15.25 14.45 -7.00
N LYS A 248 -15.43 13.46 -6.14
CA LYS A 248 -14.39 12.97 -5.20
C LYS A 248 -13.48 11.90 -5.85
N ILE A 249 -13.90 11.32 -6.95
CA ILE A 249 -13.16 10.35 -7.75
C ILE A 249 -12.21 11.08 -8.72
N LEU A 250 -12.50 12.32 -9.04
CA LEU A 250 -11.72 13.18 -9.94
C LEU A 250 -10.40 13.71 -9.34
N GLN A 251 -10.03 13.31 -8.13
CA GLN A 251 -8.71 13.58 -7.56
C GLN A 251 -7.81 12.38 -7.85
N PRO A 252 -6.65 12.56 -8.55
CA PRO A 252 -5.72 11.47 -8.80
C PRO A 252 -5.24 10.90 -7.46
N THR A 253 -5.37 9.58 -7.29
CA THR A 253 -4.70 8.81 -6.23
C THR A 253 -3.22 8.61 -6.55
N ASP A 254 -2.74 9.15 -7.67
CA ASP A 254 -1.33 9.13 -8.03
C ASP A 254 -0.63 10.31 -7.36
N GLY A 255 0.34 9.97 -6.50
CA GLY A 255 1.14 10.88 -5.68
C GLY A 255 2.00 11.91 -6.45
N SER A 256 1.38 12.76 -7.25
CA SER A 256 2.00 13.99 -7.74
C SER A 256 1.67 15.14 -6.78
N GLU A 257 2.56 15.37 -5.84
CA GLU A 257 2.52 16.38 -4.76
C GLU A 257 2.63 17.84 -5.25
N THR A 258 2.21 18.20 -6.45
CA THR A 258 2.50 19.56 -6.95
C THR A 258 1.31 20.53 -6.94
N LEU A 259 0.17 20.19 -6.29
CA LEU A 259 -0.98 21.12 -6.20
C LEU A 259 -1.73 21.10 -4.85
N LEU A 260 -1.04 20.88 -3.73
CA LEU A 260 -1.63 20.90 -2.38
C LEU A 260 -1.32 22.18 -1.56
N THR A 261 -1.01 23.30 -2.20
CA THR A 261 -0.82 24.60 -1.53
C THR A 261 -1.93 25.60 -1.80
N THR A 262 -3.15 25.16 -2.07
CA THR A 262 -4.31 26.04 -1.92
C THR A 262 -5.17 25.51 -0.78
N VAL A 263 -4.89 26.03 0.40
CA VAL A 263 -5.70 25.92 1.61
C VAL A 263 -7.13 26.34 1.29
N GLY A 264 -8.08 25.43 1.51
CA GLY A 264 -9.46 25.79 1.58
C GLY A 264 -10.38 24.87 0.77
N LEU A 265 -11.20 24.09 1.49
CA LEU A 265 -12.42 23.44 1.03
C LEU A 265 -12.25 22.11 0.28
N ARG A 266 -11.91 21.05 1.04
CA ARG A 266 -12.42 19.72 0.66
C ARG A 266 -13.96 19.81 0.65
N PRO A 267 -14.64 19.56 -0.48
CA PRO A 267 -16.11 19.56 -0.53
C PRO A 267 -16.62 18.28 0.11
N MET A 268 -16.69 18.23 1.43
CA MET A 268 -17.28 17.14 2.21
C MET A 268 -18.36 17.72 3.14
N THR A 269 -19.41 16.93 3.40
CA THR A 269 -20.26 17.14 4.58
C THR A 269 -19.56 16.39 5.71
N PRO A 270 -18.71 17.04 6.53
CA PRO A 270 -17.74 16.33 7.39
C PRO A 270 -18.43 15.46 8.44
N GLN A 271 -19.66 15.76 8.80
CA GLN A 271 -20.42 15.10 9.86
C GLN A 271 -20.81 13.63 9.55
N TYR A 272 -20.83 13.23 8.27
CA TYR A 272 -21.12 11.86 7.81
C TYR A 272 -19.89 11.14 7.30
N ALA A 273 -18.75 11.82 7.22
CA ALA A 273 -17.52 11.26 6.71
C ALA A 273 -16.93 10.22 7.66
N SER A 274 -16.34 9.18 7.09
CA SER A 274 -15.65 8.15 7.87
C SER A 274 -14.27 8.62 8.37
N PRO A 275 -13.70 7.99 9.41
CA PRO A 275 -12.36 8.32 9.90
C PRO A 275 -11.28 8.26 8.83
N GLU A 276 -11.31 7.27 7.94
CA GLU A 276 -10.38 7.13 6.83
C GLU A 276 -10.52 8.25 5.78
N GLN A 277 -11.75 8.73 5.53
CA GLN A 277 -11.96 9.92 4.68
C GLN A 277 -11.35 11.18 5.30
N MET A 278 -11.47 11.33 6.63
CA MET A 278 -10.91 12.48 7.33
C MET A 278 -9.38 12.47 7.36
N ARG A 279 -8.76 11.27 7.35
CA ARG A 279 -7.31 11.09 7.32
C ARG A 279 -6.73 11.06 5.90
N GLY A 280 -7.58 10.98 4.85
CA GLY A 280 -7.12 10.84 3.48
C GLY A 280 -6.56 9.45 3.15
N GLU A 281 -6.98 8.42 3.89
CA GLU A 281 -6.61 7.02 3.68
C GLU A 281 -7.40 6.41 2.51
N ALA A 282 -7.00 5.19 2.07
CA ALA A 282 -7.67 4.46 1.01
C ALA A 282 -9.14 4.19 1.34
N LEU A 283 -10.05 4.51 0.43
CA LEU A 283 -11.49 4.37 0.61
C LEU A 283 -11.95 3.01 0.10
N THR A 284 -12.75 2.32 0.92
CA THR A 284 -13.28 0.99 0.63
C THR A 284 -14.79 0.96 0.86
N ALA A 285 -15.45 -0.17 0.59
CA ALA A 285 -16.85 -0.38 0.94
C ALA A 285 -17.16 -0.11 2.44
N ALA A 286 -16.18 -0.28 3.32
CA ALA A 286 -16.30 0.02 4.74
C ALA A 286 -16.53 1.52 5.03
N THR A 287 -16.13 2.41 4.12
CA THR A 287 -16.39 3.85 4.17
C THR A 287 -17.89 4.14 4.10
N ASP A 288 -18.59 3.54 3.13
CA ASP A 288 -20.04 3.69 2.99
C ASP A 288 -20.81 3.03 4.14
N ILE A 289 -20.31 1.91 4.68
CA ILE A 289 -20.89 1.25 5.86
C ILE A 289 -20.86 2.19 7.08
N TYR A 290 -19.79 2.95 7.26
CA TYR A 290 -19.70 3.94 8.33
C TYR A 290 -20.71 5.05 8.12
N SER A 291 -20.81 5.64 6.92
CA SER A 291 -21.75 6.70 6.60
C SER A 291 -23.22 6.22 6.74
N LEU A 292 -23.51 4.98 6.31
CA LEU A 292 -24.81 4.31 6.58
C LEU A 292 -25.06 4.17 8.09
N GLY A 293 -24.04 3.85 8.88
CA GLY A 293 -24.13 3.81 10.34
C GLY A 293 -24.51 5.16 10.95
N VAL A 294 -23.94 6.27 10.42
CA VAL A 294 -24.30 7.64 10.84
C VAL A 294 -25.74 7.97 10.46
N VAL A 295 -26.17 7.67 9.23
CA VAL A 295 -27.55 7.86 8.77
C VAL A 295 -28.54 7.07 9.63
N LEU A 296 -28.26 5.78 9.90
CA LEU A 296 -29.11 4.96 10.74
C LEU A 296 -29.20 5.52 12.18
N TYR A 297 -28.07 5.98 12.71
CA TYR A 297 -28.04 6.62 14.02
C TYR A 297 -28.92 7.87 14.06
N GLU A 298 -28.80 8.73 13.06
CA GLU A 298 -29.63 9.94 12.92
C GLU A 298 -31.12 9.61 12.78
N LEU A 299 -31.47 8.66 11.92
CA LEU A 299 -32.86 8.23 11.70
C LEU A 299 -33.52 7.71 12.99
N LEU A 300 -32.78 7.03 13.87
CA LEU A 300 -33.34 6.40 15.06
C LEU A 300 -33.29 7.29 16.31
N THR A 301 -32.35 8.25 16.37
CA THR A 301 -32.13 9.09 17.55
C THR A 301 -32.51 10.55 17.33
N GLY A 302 -32.59 11.00 16.08
CA GLY A 302 -32.75 12.41 15.70
C GLY A 302 -31.49 13.25 15.98
N GLN A 303 -30.33 12.62 16.15
CA GLN A 303 -29.05 13.27 16.44
C GLN A 303 -27.90 12.59 15.70
N LEU A 304 -26.78 13.30 15.57
CA LEU A 304 -25.52 12.71 15.08
C LEU A 304 -24.79 11.97 16.21
N PRO A 305 -23.95 10.97 15.89
CA PRO A 305 -23.25 10.14 16.89
C PRO A 305 -22.20 10.90 17.73
N TYR A 306 -21.73 12.04 17.23
CA TYR A 306 -20.73 12.88 17.88
C TYR A 306 -21.27 14.26 18.23
N ARG A 307 -20.73 14.86 19.27
CA ARG A 307 -21.00 16.26 19.65
C ARG A 307 -19.81 17.10 19.22
N PHE A 308 -20.04 18.09 18.41
CA PHE A 308 -19.04 19.02 17.94
C PHE A 308 -18.97 20.23 18.88
N SER A 309 -17.78 20.53 19.41
CA SER A 309 -17.56 21.71 20.27
C SER A 309 -17.55 23.02 19.46
N SER A 310 -17.18 22.95 18.20
CA SER A 310 -17.28 24.00 17.21
C SER A 310 -17.56 23.41 15.83
N GLN A 311 -17.95 24.25 14.84
CA GLN A 311 -18.11 23.81 13.46
C GLN A 311 -16.80 23.91 12.66
N SER A 312 -15.64 24.09 13.33
CA SER A 312 -14.38 24.13 12.62
C SER A 312 -14.06 22.77 12.00
N PRO A 313 -13.55 22.69 10.76
CA PRO A 313 -13.21 21.43 10.10
C PRO A 313 -12.26 20.55 10.93
N HIS A 314 -11.37 21.18 11.67
CA HIS A 314 -10.40 20.50 12.55
C HIS A 314 -11.08 19.82 13.75
N ASP A 315 -12.01 20.50 14.43
CA ASP A 315 -12.71 19.94 15.59
C ASP A 315 -13.67 18.81 15.18
N VAL A 316 -14.31 18.96 14.00
CA VAL A 316 -15.15 17.91 13.42
C VAL A 316 -14.31 16.68 13.05
N ALA A 317 -13.15 16.87 12.40
CA ALA A 317 -12.24 15.79 12.06
C ALA A 317 -11.76 15.07 13.32
N ARG A 318 -11.34 15.79 14.34
CA ARG A 318 -10.90 15.25 15.61
C ARG A 318 -12.01 14.46 16.32
N ALA A 319 -13.23 14.98 16.34
CA ALA A 319 -14.35 14.26 16.94
C ALA A 319 -14.65 12.93 16.21
N ILE A 320 -14.59 12.90 14.87
CA ILE A 320 -14.84 11.70 14.08
C ILE A 320 -13.71 10.68 14.24
N THR A 321 -12.47 11.12 14.34
CA THR A 321 -11.30 10.21 14.41
C THR A 321 -11.02 9.69 15.82
N GLU A 322 -11.23 10.50 16.86
CA GLU A 322 -10.80 10.19 18.23
C GLU A 322 -11.95 9.86 19.18
N GLN A 323 -13.13 10.51 19.06
CA GLN A 323 -14.22 10.31 20.03
C GLN A 323 -14.99 9.02 19.74
N GLU A 324 -15.30 8.27 20.78
CA GLU A 324 -16.23 7.15 20.68
C GLU A 324 -17.67 7.64 20.46
N PRO A 325 -18.47 6.99 19.58
CA PRO A 325 -19.85 7.38 19.33
C PRO A 325 -20.71 7.16 20.57
N THR A 326 -21.55 8.13 20.88
CA THR A 326 -22.51 8.00 21.99
C THR A 326 -23.46 6.83 21.72
N ARG A 327 -23.76 6.00 22.74
CA ARG A 327 -24.72 4.89 22.56
C ARG A 327 -26.10 5.45 22.18
N PRO A 328 -26.75 4.95 21.12
CA PRO A 328 -28.05 5.44 20.65
C PRO A 328 -29.13 5.51 21.73
N SER A 329 -29.25 4.44 22.54
CA SER A 329 -30.21 4.41 23.66
C SER A 329 -29.92 5.48 24.72
N THR A 330 -28.67 5.87 24.92
CA THR A 330 -28.26 6.93 25.85
C THR A 330 -28.53 8.30 25.25
N ALA A 331 -28.28 8.50 23.94
CA ALA A 331 -28.52 9.76 23.25
C ALA A 331 -30.01 10.17 23.33
N VAL A 332 -30.92 9.24 23.06
CA VAL A 332 -32.38 9.48 23.16
C VAL A 332 -32.80 9.77 24.60
N ALA A 333 -32.20 9.08 25.60
CA ALA A 333 -32.52 9.31 27.02
C ALA A 333 -32.09 10.72 27.48
N VAL A 334 -30.93 11.21 27.04
CA VAL A 334 -30.42 12.56 27.37
C VAL A 334 -31.28 13.67 26.74
N VAL A 335 -31.78 13.51 25.52
CA VAL A 335 -32.67 14.47 24.88
C VAL A 335 -34.00 14.56 25.64
N ALA A 336 -34.53 13.41 26.04
CA ALA A 336 -35.73 13.34 26.86
C ALA A 336 -35.60 14.10 28.19
N ALA A 337 -34.41 14.01 28.82
CA ALA A 337 -34.10 14.71 30.07
C ALA A 337 -33.86 16.22 29.91
N LYS A 338 -33.16 16.64 28.80
CA LYS A 338 -32.88 18.08 28.53
C LYS A 338 -34.13 18.91 28.21
N ARG A 339 -35.19 18.32 27.64
CA ARG A 339 -36.48 19.01 27.41
C ARG A 339 -37.28 19.21 28.68
N SER A 340 -36.91 18.53 29.77
CA SER A 340 -37.61 18.68 31.07
C SER A 340 -36.89 19.60 32.06
N HIS A 341 -35.58 19.92 31.87
CA HIS A 341 -34.84 20.86 32.74
C HIS A 341 -33.63 21.48 32.01
N ALA A 342 -33.47 22.79 32.19
CA ALA A 342 -32.32 23.55 31.71
C ALA A 342 -31.15 23.43 32.73
N SER A 343 -30.49 22.28 32.86
CA SER A 343 -29.27 22.12 33.62
C SER A 343 -28.33 21.03 33.06
N ASP A 344 -27.05 21.31 33.03
CA ASP A 344 -25.97 20.68 32.28
C ASP A 344 -25.31 19.40 32.90
N THR A 345 -26.03 18.54 33.59
CA THR A 345 -25.47 17.31 34.16
C THR A 345 -25.90 16.04 33.42
N PRO A 346 -25.00 15.03 33.18
CA PRO A 346 -25.39 13.80 32.50
C PRO A 346 -26.29 12.95 33.40
N VAL A 347 -27.49 12.61 32.84
CA VAL A 347 -28.56 11.89 33.59
C VAL A 347 -28.68 10.46 33.03
N THR A 348 -28.78 9.48 33.95
CA THR A 348 -28.99 8.05 33.62
C THR A 348 -30.46 7.76 33.23
N THR A 349 -30.73 6.63 32.54
CA THR A 349 -32.08 6.19 32.12
C THR A 349 -33.05 6.09 33.32
N ALA A 350 -32.56 5.75 34.50
CA ALA A 350 -33.37 5.67 35.73
C ALA A 350 -33.73 7.07 36.27
N GLN A 351 -32.89 8.08 36.04
CA GLN A 351 -33.14 9.47 36.43
C GLN A 351 -34.09 10.18 35.41
N ALA A 352 -34.01 9.83 34.12
CA ALA A 352 -34.95 10.35 33.11
C ALA A 352 -36.40 9.91 33.40
N ALA A 353 -36.62 8.74 33.95
CA ALA A 353 -37.95 8.26 34.35
C ALA A 353 -38.54 9.04 35.52
N ARG A 354 -37.72 9.67 36.37
CA ARG A 354 -38.15 10.50 37.52
C ARG A 354 -38.35 11.98 37.17
N SER A 355 -37.81 12.44 36.05
CA SER A 355 -37.78 13.85 35.61
C SER A 355 -38.87 14.25 34.61
N GLY A 356 -39.93 13.45 34.42
CA GLY A 356 -41.06 13.81 33.56
C GLY A 356 -40.87 13.65 32.06
N ALA A 357 -39.88 12.88 31.57
CA ALA A 357 -39.71 12.53 30.17
C ALA A 357 -40.97 11.88 29.61
N SER A 358 -41.34 12.21 28.37
CA SER A 358 -42.50 11.63 27.67
C SER A 358 -42.42 10.09 27.63
N LYS A 359 -43.51 9.40 27.95
CA LYS A 359 -43.64 7.95 27.88
C LYS A 359 -43.18 7.36 26.55
N SER A 360 -43.35 8.06 25.44
CA SER A 360 -42.94 7.65 24.11
C SER A 360 -41.41 7.66 23.95
N GLN A 361 -40.73 8.67 24.49
CA GLN A 361 -39.25 8.79 24.40
C GLN A 361 -38.56 7.76 25.29
N ILE A 362 -39.08 7.48 26.48
CA ILE A 362 -38.56 6.39 27.35
C ILE A 362 -38.79 5.03 26.69
N ARG A 363 -39.89 4.83 25.99
CA ARG A 363 -40.17 3.62 25.22
C ARG A 363 -39.18 3.45 24.09
N ASN A 364 -38.87 4.51 23.34
CA ASN A 364 -37.91 4.49 22.25
C ASN A 364 -36.49 4.18 22.76
N ALA A 365 -36.02 4.78 23.87
CA ALA A 365 -34.73 4.46 24.47
C ALA A 365 -34.63 2.98 24.91
N LYS A 366 -35.73 2.37 25.37
CA LYS A 366 -35.77 0.94 25.70
C LYS A 366 -35.69 0.04 24.47
N LEU A 367 -36.33 0.43 23.37
CA LEU A 367 -36.32 -0.32 22.11
C LEU A 367 -34.93 -0.31 21.45
N LEU A 368 -34.18 0.78 21.55
CA LEU A 368 -32.83 0.92 21.01
C LEU A 368 -31.80 0.14 21.83
N ARG A 369 -32.07 -0.08 23.12
CA ARG A 369 -31.10 -0.73 24.03
C ARG A 369 -30.91 -2.20 23.71
N GLY A 370 -29.70 -2.58 23.39
CA GLY A 370 -29.31 -3.98 23.10
C GLY A 370 -28.88 -4.17 21.65
N ASP A 371 -29.70 -4.82 20.84
CA ASP A 371 -29.32 -5.20 19.47
C ASP A 371 -29.08 -3.99 18.58
N LEU A 372 -29.97 -2.99 18.61
CA LEU A 372 -29.81 -1.77 17.78
C LEU A 372 -28.61 -0.91 18.21
N ASP A 373 -28.33 -0.81 19.54
CA ASP A 373 -27.10 -0.17 20.00
C ASP A 373 -25.87 -0.87 19.41
N ASN A 374 -25.85 -2.22 19.42
CA ASN A 374 -24.70 -2.99 18.93
C ASN A 374 -24.53 -2.89 17.42
N ILE A 375 -25.62 -2.93 16.64
CA ILE A 375 -25.60 -2.78 15.18
C ILE A 375 -24.98 -1.45 14.79
N MET A 376 -25.49 -0.34 15.34
CA MET A 376 -25.02 1.00 15.02
C MET A 376 -23.57 1.21 15.47
N LEU A 377 -23.21 0.76 16.70
CA LEU A 377 -21.84 0.89 17.18
C LEU A 377 -20.86 0.00 16.42
N MET A 378 -21.27 -1.12 15.85
CA MET A 378 -20.43 -1.93 14.97
C MET A 378 -20.17 -1.25 13.63
N ALA A 379 -21.19 -0.64 13.02
CA ALA A 379 -21.02 0.14 11.78
C ALA A 379 -20.12 1.38 12.00
N LEU A 380 -20.19 2.01 13.18
CA LEU A 380 -19.46 3.24 13.54
C LEU A 380 -18.05 2.99 14.13
N ARG A 381 -17.51 1.76 14.10
CA ARG A 381 -16.14 1.48 14.56
C ARG A 381 -15.13 2.29 13.75
N LYS A 382 -14.09 2.77 14.43
CA LYS A 382 -13.05 3.61 13.80
C LYS A 382 -12.25 2.83 12.78
N ALA A 383 -11.82 1.63 13.11
CA ALA A 383 -11.08 0.73 12.26
C ALA A 383 -12.02 0.06 11.22
N PRO A 384 -11.79 0.25 9.90
CA PRO A 384 -12.65 -0.28 8.84
C PRO A 384 -12.84 -1.81 8.90
N GLU A 385 -11.78 -2.55 9.21
CA GLU A 385 -11.76 -4.01 9.31
C GLU A 385 -12.57 -4.57 10.49
N ARG A 386 -12.91 -3.72 11.47
CA ARG A 386 -13.75 -4.08 12.63
C ARG A 386 -15.22 -3.76 12.43
N ARG A 387 -15.60 -3.20 11.29
CA ARG A 387 -16.99 -2.95 10.88
C ARG A 387 -17.60 -4.20 10.27
N TYR A 388 -18.80 -4.11 9.75
CA TYR A 388 -19.36 -5.14 8.88
C TYR A 388 -18.49 -5.27 7.62
N GLN A 389 -18.35 -6.49 7.10
CA GLN A 389 -17.53 -6.75 5.91
C GLN A 389 -18.26 -6.34 4.61
N SER A 390 -19.59 -6.26 4.66
CA SER A 390 -20.40 -5.77 3.55
C SER A 390 -21.70 -5.12 4.04
N VAL A 391 -22.35 -4.34 3.17
CA VAL A 391 -23.63 -3.68 3.46
C VAL A 391 -24.75 -4.70 3.63
N GLU A 392 -24.66 -5.84 2.94
CA GLU A 392 -25.59 -6.95 3.09
C GLU A 392 -25.57 -7.50 4.53
N GLN A 393 -24.39 -7.60 5.15
CA GLN A 393 -24.27 -8.05 6.55
C GLN A 393 -24.92 -7.06 7.54
N LEU A 394 -24.75 -5.75 7.30
CA LEU A 394 -25.44 -4.72 8.08
C LEU A 394 -26.97 -4.85 7.94
N SER A 395 -27.45 -4.95 6.70
CA SER A 395 -28.89 -5.11 6.40
C SER A 395 -29.45 -6.40 6.98
N GLU A 396 -28.70 -7.51 6.92
CA GLU A 396 -29.10 -8.80 7.47
C GLU A 396 -29.21 -8.75 9.02
N ASP A 397 -28.30 -8.08 9.70
CA ASP A 397 -28.40 -7.90 11.16
C ASP A 397 -29.64 -7.06 11.55
N ILE A 398 -30.00 -6.05 10.75
CA ILE A 398 -31.22 -5.29 10.95
C ILE A 398 -32.45 -6.19 10.72
N ARG A 399 -32.48 -7.04 9.68
CA ARG A 399 -33.57 -7.99 9.43
C ARG A 399 -33.69 -9.01 10.58
N ARG A 400 -32.57 -9.58 11.07
CA ARG A 400 -32.56 -10.48 12.22
C ARG A 400 -33.14 -9.84 13.46
N HIS A 401 -32.82 -8.56 13.71
CA HIS A 401 -33.45 -7.81 14.79
C HIS A 401 -34.95 -7.68 14.59
N LEU A 402 -35.40 -7.33 13.37
CA LEU A 402 -36.84 -7.19 13.05
C LEU A 402 -37.61 -8.51 13.19
N GLU A 403 -36.94 -9.67 12.98
CA GLU A 403 -37.48 -11.03 13.08
C GLU A 403 -37.26 -11.66 14.46
N GLY A 404 -36.60 -10.95 15.39
CA GLY A 404 -36.27 -11.46 16.73
C GLY A 404 -35.19 -12.55 16.74
N ARG A 405 -34.40 -12.67 15.66
CA ARG A 405 -33.27 -13.61 15.56
C ARG A 405 -32.00 -13.05 16.18
N PRO A 406 -31.02 -13.89 16.60
CA PRO A 406 -29.75 -13.41 17.12
C PRO A 406 -28.96 -12.64 16.06
N ILE A 407 -28.46 -11.45 16.41
CA ILE A 407 -27.62 -10.61 15.56
C ILE A 407 -26.14 -11.02 15.64
N ILE A 408 -25.35 -10.69 14.60
CA ILE A 408 -23.89 -10.91 14.53
C ILE A 408 -23.14 -9.93 15.45
N ALA A 409 -23.60 -8.69 15.55
CA ALA A 409 -23.00 -7.60 16.33
C ALA A 409 -23.08 -7.78 17.87
N ARG A 410 -23.00 -9.00 18.39
CA ARG A 410 -23.03 -9.24 19.85
C ARG A 410 -21.62 -9.23 20.43
N PRO A 411 -21.36 -8.48 21.53
CA PRO A 411 -20.17 -8.71 22.34
C PRO A 411 -20.24 -10.11 22.94
N ALA A 412 -19.13 -10.86 22.86
CA ALA A 412 -19.02 -12.21 23.41
C ALA A 412 -19.17 -12.19 24.92
N ARG A 413 -20.39 -12.36 25.42
CA ARG A 413 -20.66 -12.59 26.87
C ARG A 413 -21.05 -14.05 27.03
N ALA A 414 -20.04 -14.92 27.25
CA ALA A 414 -20.21 -16.35 27.54
C ALA A 414 -20.92 -16.69 28.88
N PRO A 415 -20.82 -15.90 29.95
CA PRO A 415 -21.29 -16.38 31.26
C PRO A 415 -22.80 -16.55 31.40
N ALA A 416 -23.62 -15.76 30.75
CA ALA A 416 -25.09 -15.78 30.93
C ALA A 416 -25.80 -16.94 30.23
N ARG A 417 -25.15 -17.60 29.24
CA ARG A 417 -25.71 -18.79 28.53
C ARG A 417 -25.43 -20.07 29.31
N VAL A 418 -24.24 -20.17 29.88
CA VAL A 418 -23.79 -21.30 30.70
C VAL A 418 -24.62 -21.39 31.99
N TRP A 419 -24.88 -20.25 32.66
CA TRP A 419 -25.68 -20.18 33.88
C TRP A 419 -27.15 -20.56 33.69
N ARG A 420 -27.77 -20.26 32.55
CA ARG A 420 -29.16 -20.66 32.24
C ARG A 420 -29.26 -22.14 31.85
N TRP A 421 -28.26 -22.71 31.21
CA TRP A 421 -28.18 -24.11 30.83
C TRP A 421 -27.90 -25.00 32.06
N SER A 422 -27.00 -24.59 32.96
CA SER A 422 -26.68 -25.34 34.16
C SER A 422 -27.86 -25.48 35.15
N ARG A 423 -28.73 -24.46 35.20
CA ARG A 423 -29.96 -24.53 36.02
C ARG A 423 -31.04 -25.45 35.47
N ARG A 424 -31.03 -25.74 34.18
CA ARG A 424 -31.99 -26.61 33.50
C ARG A 424 -31.55 -28.08 33.46
N ASN A 425 -30.27 -28.37 33.66
CA ASN A 425 -29.71 -29.73 33.58
C ASN A 425 -28.65 -29.94 34.67
N PRO A 426 -29.02 -30.07 35.94
CA PRO A 426 -28.05 -30.09 37.05
C PRO A 426 -27.12 -31.32 37.05
N ILE A 427 -27.58 -32.48 36.59
CA ILE A 427 -26.77 -33.72 36.55
C ILE A 427 -25.75 -33.66 35.39
N LEU A 428 -26.18 -33.17 34.22
CA LEU A 428 -25.28 -32.97 33.10
C LEU A 428 -24.29 -31.83 33.36
N ALA A 429 -24.69 -30.75 34.03
CA ALA A 429 -23.82 -29.65 34.40
C ALA A 429 -22.73 -30.09 35.40
N SER A 430 -23.02 -30.99 36.33
CA SER A 430 -22.03 -31.56 37.27
C SER A 430 -21.04 -32.49 36.54
N ALA A 431 -21.52 -33.33 35.61
CA ALA A 431 -20.66 -34.19 34.81
C ALA A 431 -19.74 -33.37 33.87
N VAL A 432 -20.29 -32.35 33.22
CA VAL A 432 -19.50 -31.41 32.37
C VAL A 432 -18.52 -30.59 33.21
N ALA A 433 -18.90 -30.13 34.39
CA ALA A 433 -17.98 -29.46 35.31
C ALA A 433 -16.85 -30.37 35.78
N GLY A 434 -17.15 -31.66 36.08
CA GLY A 434 -16.14 -32.68 36.42
C GLY A 434 -15.18 -32.96 35.25
N CYS A 435 -15.70 -33.11 34.02
CA CYS A 435 -14.87 -33.27 32.81
C CYS A 435 -14.07 -32.01 32.49
N LEU A 436 -14.64 -30.81 32.71
CA LEU A 436 -13.93 -29.55 32.52
C LEU A 436 -12.85 -29.33 33.58
N LEU A 437 -13.06 -29.75 34.85
CA LEU A 437 -12.04 -29.71 35.89
C LEU A 437 -10.91 -30.72 35.63
N LEU A 438 -11.26 -31.93 35.14
CA LEU A 438 -10.25 -32.91 34.71
C LEU A 438 -9.49 -32.43 33.44
N GLY A 439 -10.22 -31.89 32.46
CA GLY A 439 -9.64 -31.26 31.27
C GLY A 439 -8.78 -30.04 31.62
N PHE A 440 -9.22 -29.22 32.56
CA PHE A 440 -8.46 -28.08 33.09
C PHE A 440 -7.18 -28.52 33.82
N ALA A 441 -7.27 -29.58 34.64
CA ALA A 441 -6.09 -30.17 35.30
C ALA A 441 -5.11 -30.77 34.26
N VAL A 442 -5.61 -31.43 33.23
CA VAL A 442 -4.79 -31.93 32.11
C VAL A 442 -4.24 -30.76 31.30
N VAL A 443 -5.02 -29.72 31.04
CA VAL A 443 -4.57 -28.49 30.37
C VAL A 443 -3.54 -27.76 31.22
N CYS A 444 -3.73 -27.62 32.54
CA CYS A 444 -2.71 -27.03 33.43
C CYS A 444 -1.42 -27.84 33.46
N LEU A 445 -1.50 -29.17 33.39
CA LEU A 445 -0.32 -30.05 33.30
C LEU A 445 0.32 -30.02 31.90
N LEU A 446 -0.46 -29.69 30.85
CA LEU A 446 0.01 -29.46 29.49
C LEU A 446 0.43 -28.00 29.30
N GLU A 447 -0.19 -27.03 29.97
CA GLU A 447 0.19 -25.63 29.96
C GLU A 447 1.57 -25.39 30.55
N GLU A 448 2.02 -26.15 31.58
CA GLU A 448 3.42 -26.11 32.02
C GLU A 448 4.41 -26.52 30.88
N LYS A 449 3.96 -27.30 29.88
CA LYS A 449 4.79 -27.68 28.72
C LYS A 449 4.51 -26.87 27.45
N PHE A 450 3.31 -26.32 27.28
CA PHE A 450 2.91 -25.59 26.04
C PHE A 450 2.94 -24.07 26.19
N PHE A 451 2.72 -23.50 27.37
CA PHE A 451 2.90 -22.06 27.62
C PHE A 451 4.31 -21.67 28.05
N ALA A 452 5.24 -22.64 28.16
CA ALA A 452 6.67 -22.35 28.26
C ALA A 452 7.27 -21.86 26.95
N SER A 453 6.52 -21.72 25.87
CA SER A 453 6.87 -20.84 24.75
C SER A 453 6.36 -19.42 24.95
N LYS A 454 6.49 -18.84 26.15
CA LYS A 454 6.77 -17.41 26.26
C LYS A 454 8.06 -17.22 25.49
N ILE A 455 7.98 -16.59 24.32
CA ILE A 455 9.14 -15.99 23.69
C ILE A 455 9.73 -15.08 24.75
N ASN A 456 10.70 -15.59 25.49
CA ASN A 456 11.49 -14.79 26.43
C ASN A 456 12.30 -13.85 25.54
N ALA A 457 11.72 -12.70 25.25
CA ALA A 457 12.47 -11.64 24.58
C ALA A 457 13.74 -11.40 25.40
N PRO A 458 14.93 -11.42 24.76
CA PRO A 458 16.17 -11.20 25.49
C PRO A 458 16.07 -9.89 26.27
N GLU A 459 16.45 -9.88 27.54
CA GLU A 459 16.37 -8.70 28.39
C GLU A 459 17.08 -7.48 27.80
N LYS A 460 18.18 -7.70 27.04
CA LYS A 460 18.91 -6.69 26.28
C LYS A 460 18.48 -6.70 24.81
N SER A 461 17.22 -6.37 24.56
CA SER A 461 16.67 -6.26 23.21
C SER A 461 15.82 -5.01 23.08
N ILE A 462 15.90 -4.35 21.92
CA ILE A 462 15.26 -3.07 21.66
C ILE A 462 14.78 -2.96 20.22
N ALA A 463 13.64 -2.30 20.06
CA ALA A 463 13.16 -1.78 18.78
C ALA A 463 13.05 -0.25 18.83
N VAL A 464 13.51 0.45 17.80
CA VAL A 464 13.38 1.90 17.66
C VAL A 464 12.20 2.17 16.75
N LEU A 465 11.06 2.59 17.30
CA LEU A 465 9.85 2.86 16.51
C LEU A 465 10.00 4.15 15.68
N PRO A 466 9.22 4.32 14.60
CA PRO A 466 9.19 5.56 13.84
C PRO A 466 8.87 6.75 14.75
N PHE A 467 9.75 7.74 14.71
CA PHE A 467 9.60 8.98 15.50
C PHE A 467 8.48 9.84 14.88
N GLU A 468 7.77 10.55 15.71
CA GLU A 468 6.72 11.47 15.27
C GLU A 468 7.32 12.77 14.74
N ASN A 469 6.93 13.19 13.55
CA ASN A 469 7.27 14.51 13.03
C ASN A 469 6.28 15.55 13.54
N LEU A 470 6.73 16.39 14.47
CA LEU A 470 5.92 17.49 15.02
C LEU A 470 6.14 18.83 14.26
N SER A 471 6.90 18.81 13.17
CA SER A 471 7.12 19.98 12.32
C SER A 471 5.99 20.15 11.32
N ARG A 472 5.65 21.40 10.96
CA ARG A 472 4.60 21.68 9.95
C ARG A 472 5.02 21.40 8.51
N ASP A 473 6.32 21.33 8.25
CA ASP A 473 6.92 21.13 6.95
C ASP A 473 7.00 19.63 6.62
N PRO A 474 6.40 19.16 5.51
CA PRO A 474 6.45 17.76 5.07
C PRO A 474 7.87 17.25 4.83
N ASP A 475 8.78 18.10 4.36
CA ASP A 475 10.18 17.71 4.10
C ASP A 475 10.93 17.30 5.36
N ASN A 476 10.47 17.74 6.53
CA ASN A 476 11.01 17.28 7.82
C ASN A 476 10.69 15.80 8.13
N ALA A 477 9.79 15.16 7.41
CA ALA A 477 9.56 13.71 7.56
C ALA A 477 10.81 12.90 7.19
N PHE A 478 11.51 13.27 6.12
CA PHE A 478 12.78 12.62 5.73
C PHE A 478 13.87 12.86 6.77
N PHE A 479 13.91 14.05 7.35
CA PHE A 479 14.82 14.39 8.44
C PHE A 479 14.52 13.56 9.69
N THR A 480 13.26 13.47 10.11
CA THR A 480 12.82 12.68 11.28
C THR A 480 13.15 11.19 11.09
N ASN A 481 12.90 10.65 9.90
CA ASN A 481 13.27 9.29 9.56
C ASN A 481 14.79 9.07 9.60
N GLY A 482 15.58 10.05 9.14
CA GLY A 482 17.03 10.02 9.20
C GLY A 482 17.56 10.01 10.64
N VAL A 483 16.99 10.80 11.53
CA VAL A 483 17.35 10.81 12.97
C VAL A 483 17.09 9.44 13.60
N GLN A 484 15.90 8.84 13.35
CA GLN A 484 15.58 7.49 13.82
C GLN A 484 16.57 6.46 13.29
N ASP A 485 16.87 6.50 11.99
CA ASP A 485 17.79 5.56 11.33
C ASP A 485 19.19 5.59 11.92
N GLU A 486 19.72 6.78 12.19
CA GLU A 486 21.04 6.92 12.77
C GLU A 486 21.08 6.41 14.22
N ILE A 487 20.04 6.66 15.03
CA ILE A 487 19.92 6.09 16.37
C ILE A 487 19.91 4.56 16.27
N LEU A 488 19.13 4.00 15.36
CA LEU A 488 19.06 2.56 15.13
C LEU A 488 20.43 2.01 14.70
N THR A 489 21.09 2.68 13.75
CA THR A 489 22.41 2.30 13.27
C THR A 489 23.45 2.33 14.38
N ALA A 490 23.45 3.36 15.22
CA ALA A 490 24.35 3.47 16.37
C ALA A 490 24.12 2.34 17.40
N LEU A 491 22.87 2.01 17.69
CA LEU A 491 22.50 0.91 18.59
C LEU A 491 22.87 -0.47 18.00
N ALA A 492 22.70 -0.66 16.67
CA ALA A 492 23.00 -1.91 15.99
C ALA A 492 24.48 -2.30 16.02
N ARG A 493 25.39 -1.33 16.26
CA ARG A 493 26.82 -1.57 16.46
C ARG A 493 27.17 -2.20 17.82
N ILE A 494 26.22 -2.20 18.76
CA ILE A 494 26.43 -2.71 20.12
C ILE A 494 26.22 -4.23 20.13
N ALA A 495 27.28 -5.03 20.21
CA ALA A 495 27.22 -6.49 20.11
C ALA A 495 26.38 -7.16 21.19
N ARG A 496 26.30 -6.55 22.39
CA ARG A 496 25.56 -7.09 23.54
C ARG A 496 24.06 -6.72 23.56
N LEU A 497 23.60 -5.99 22.54
CA LEU A 497 22.22 -5.54 22.43
C LEU A 497 21.58 -6.15 21.18
N LYS A 498 20.48 -6.86 21.32
CA LYS A 498 19.67 -7.25 20.14
C LYS A 498 18.89 -6.04 19.68
N VAL A 499 19.14 -5.58 18.46
CA VAL A 499 18.45 -4.41 17.88
C VAL A 499 17.62 -4.87 16.70
N ILE A 500 16.34 -4.50 16.67
CA ILE A 500 15.45 -4.82 15.55
C ILE A 500 15.68 -3.84 14.40
N SER A 501 15.72 -4.40 13.20
CA SER A 501 15.93 -3.68 11.95
C SER A 501 14.79 -2.66 11.69
N ARG A 502 15.10 -1.64 10.90
CA ARG A 502 14.16 -0.63 10.44
C ARG A 502 12.95 -1.24 9.73
N THR A 503 13.15 -2.25 8.88
CA THR A 503 12.09 -2.87 8.06
C THR A 503 10.93 -3.35 8.92
N SER A 504 11.22 -4.06 10.01
CA SER A 504 10.21 -4.58 10.92
C SER A 504 9.47 -3.52 11.73
N VAL A 505 10.05 -2.33 11.95
CA VAL A 505 9.42 -1.28 12.77
C VAL A 505 8.64 -0.25 11.96
N MET A 506 8.83 -0.14 10.65
CA MET A 506 8.22 0.89 9.81
C MET A 506 6.70 0.80 9.71
N GLU A 507 6.09 -0.35 9.98
CA GLU A 507 4.63 -0.49 10.02
C GLU A 507 3.97 0.20 11.22
N TYR A 508 4.73 0.38 12.31
CA TYR A 508 4.25 1.05 13.52
C TYR A 508 4.37 2.57 13.41
N LYS A 509 3.73 3.16 12.38
CA LYS A 509 3.79 4.61 12.11
C LYS A 509 3.28 5.42 13.29
N SER A 510 3.81 6.64 13.44
CA SER A 510 3.36 7.63 14.43
C SER A 510 1.89 8.03 14.21
N GLY A 511 1.18 8.36 15.30
CA GLY A 511 -0.21 8.86 15.24
C GLY A 511 -1.30 7.83 15.47
N ILE A 512 -0.98 6.54 15.64
CA ILE A 512 -1.92 5.49 16.03
C ILE A 512 -1.63 5.13 17.49
N ALA A 513 -2.68 4.93 18.30
CA ALA A 513 -2.51 4.41 19.66
C ALA A 513 -1.81 3.04 19.59
N ARG A 514 -0.57 2.99 20.07
CA ARG A 514 0.31 1.81 20.00
C ARG A 514 0.13 0.98 21.27
N ASP A 515 -0.16 -0.30 21.12
CA ASP A 515 -0.01 -1.26 22.22
C ASP A 515 1.46 -1.74 22.22
N LEU A 516 2.29 -1.12 23.08
CA LEU A 516 3.73 -1.43 23.13
C LEU A 516 3.98 -2.87 23.60
N ARG A 517 3.05 -3.48 24.33
CA ARG A 517 3.15 -4.88 24.74
C ARG A 517 2.97 -5.81 23.54
N GLU A 518 1.96 -5.55 22.71
CA GLU A 518 1.74 -6.30 21.47
C GLU A 518 2.92 -6.14 20.51
N ILE A 519 3.40 -4.92 20.32
CA ILE A 519 4.60 -4.62 19.51
C ILE A 519 5.82 -5.38 20.02
N GLY A 520 6.06 -5.36 21.34
CA GLY A 520 7.16 -6.09 21.96
C GLY A 520 7.10 -7.59 21.72
N GLN A 521 5.89 -8.18 21.75
CA GLN A 521 5.66 -9.60 21.45
C GLN A 521 5.90 -9.90 19.96
N GLN A 522 5.36 -9.09 19.06
CA GLN A 522 5.51 -9.26 17.60
C GLN A 522 6.96 -9.14 17.16
N LEU A 523 7.72 -8.21 17.74
CA LEU A 523 9.14 -7.99 17.42
C LEU A 523 10.10 -8.86 18.26
N GLY A 524 9.62 -9.51 19.30
CA GLY A 524 10.44 -10.32 20.21
C GLY A 524 11.48 -9.47 20.94
N VAL A 525 11.07 -8.29 21.46
CA VAL A 525 11.93 -7.38 22.23
C VAL A 525 11.33 -7.05 23.60
N ALA A 526 12.23 -6.83 24.55
CA ALA A 526 11.85 -6.40 25.91
C ALA A 526 11.63 -4.89 26.02
N HIS A 527 12.25 -4.10 25.12
CA HIS A 527 12.23 -2.63 25.19
C HIS A 527 11.90 -2.01 23.85
N VAL A 528 11.27 -0.85 23.92
CA VAL A 528 10.96 -0.02 22.75
C VAL A 528 11.45 1.40 23.02
N LEU A 529 12.13 1.99 22.02
CA LEU A 529 12.44 3.41 21.98
C LEU A 529 11.43 4.10 21.07
N GLU A 530 10.72 5.07 21.59
CA GLU A 530 9.83 5.94 20.84
C GLU A 530 10.22 7.41 21.05
N GLY A 531 9.76 8.29 20.15
CA GLY A 531 10.10 9.70 20.29
C GLY A 531 9.42 10.58 19.25
N SER A 532 9.78 11.87 19.30
CA SER A 532 9.32 12.86 18.35
C SER A 532 10.44 13.82 17.98
N VAL A 533 10.36 14.37 16.77
CA VAL A 533 11.31 15.35 16.25
C VAL A 533 10.54 16.60 15.84
N GLN A 534 11.01 17.76 16.29
CA GLN A 534 10.47 19.06 15.94
C GLN A 534 11.59 19.99 15.49
N ARG A 535 11.45 20.56 14.30
CA ARG A 535 12.42 21.53 13.77
C ARG A 535 11.81 22.93 13.77
N PHE A 536 12.60 23.91 14.23
CA PHE A 536 12.26 25.33 14.24
C PHE A 536 13.44 26.12 13.66
N GLY A 537 13.38 26.46 12.38
CA GLY A 537 14.48 27.12 11.69
C GLY A 537 15.79 26.35 11.83
N ASN A 538 16.78 26.91 12.54
CA ASN A 538 18.09 26.27 12.77
C ASN A 538 18.17 25.44 14.08
N ARG A 539 17.07 25.23 14.78
CA ARG A 539 17.06 24.42 16.01
C ARG A 539 16.23 23.14 15.80
N VAL A 540 16.65 22.08 16.45
CA VAL A 540 15.95 20.79 16.49
C VAL A 540 15.72 20.38 17.94
N ARG A 541 14.49 19.94 18.21
CA ARG A 541 14.12 19.32 19.48
C ARG A 541 13.79 17.86 19.22
N VAL A 542 14.49 16.97 19.90
CA VAL A 542 14.24 15.51 19.87
C VAL A 542 13.82 15.08 21.27
N ASN A 543 12.62 14.51 21.37
CA ASN A 543 12.20 13.81 22.57
C ASN A 543 12.40 12.32 22.32
N ALA A 544 12.97 11.60 23.27
CA ALA A 544 13.16 10.17 23.20
C ALA A 544 12.82 9.53 24.54
N GLN A 545 12.13 8.39 24.52
CA GLN A 545 11.76 7.64 25.71
C GLN A 545 11.91 6.14 25.48
N LEU A 546 12.46 5.44 26.49
CA LEU A 546 12.63 4.00 26.52
C LEU A 546 11.57 3.40 27.43
N VAL A 547 10.82 2.44 26.89
CA VAL A 547 9.71 1.77 27.57
C VAL A 547 9.98 0.27 27.65
N ASP A 548 9.74 -0.36 28.81
CA ASP A 548 9.70 -1.82 28.95
C ASP A 548 8.35 -2.34 28.44
N THR A 549 8.36 -3.12 27.36
CA THR A 549 7.14 -3.61 26.69
C THR A 549 6.32 -4.59 27.54
N ARG A 550 6.89 -5.19 28.56
CA ARG A 550 6.22 -6.17 29.42
C ARG A 550 5.35 -5.50 30.50
N THR A 551 5.84 -4.36 30.99
CA THR A 551 5.25 -3.64 32.13
C THR A 551 4.62 -2.31 31.73
N ASP A 552 4.91 -1.82 30.51
CA ASP A 552 4.55 -0.49 30.00
C ASP A 552 5.18 0.64 30.85
N ALA A 553 6.29 0.35 31.49
CA ALA A 553 6.98 1.29 32.36
C ALA A 553 8.02 2.10 31.56
N HIS A 554 7.99 3.43 31.70
CA HIS A 554 9.03 4.29 31.18
C HIS A 554 10.32 4.14 32.00
N LEU A 555 11.36 3.58 31.41
CA LEU A 555 12.66 3.37 32.04
C LEU A 555 13.55 4.62 31.95
N TRP A 556 13.38 5.40 30.88
CA TRP A 556 14.15 6.60 30.65
C TRP A 556 13.39 7.50 29.66
N ALA A 557 13.50 8.83 29.86
CA ALA A 557 12.98 9.83 28.94
C ALA A 557 13.87 11.07 28.99
N GLN A 558 14.19 11.65 27.82
CA GLN A 558 15.01 12.86 27.73
C GLN A 558 14.62 13.68 26.51
N THR A 559 14.69 15.01 26.70
CA THR A 559 14.53 16.00 25.63
C THR A 559 15.87 16.61 25.29
N TYR A 560 16.21 16.63 24.02
CA TYR A 560 17.39 17.28 23.47
C TYR A 560 16.93 18.48 22.66
N ASP A 561 17.46 19.65 22.97
CA ASP A 561 17.22 20.92 22.27
C ASP A 561 18.56 21.47 21.85
N ARG A 562 18.92 21.40 20.57
CA ARG A 562 20.24 21.69 20.01
C ARG A 562 20.10 22.48 18.70
N ASP A 563 21.22 23.07 18.28
CA ASP A 563 21.32 23.59 16.93
C ASP A 563 21.31 22.48 15.89
N LEU A 564 20.80 22.77 14.72
CA LEU A 564 20.64 21.77 13.65
C LEU A 564 21.99 21.16 13.21
N ALA A 565 23.08 21.92 13.33
CA ALA A 565 24.44 21.43 13.07
C ALA A 565 24.88 20.33 14.06
N ASP A 566 24.32 20.32 15.26
CA ASP A 566 24.69 19.38 16.34
C ASP A 566 23.75 18.15 16.39
N VAL A 567 22.86 17.99 15.41
CA VAL A 567 21.86 16.89 15.42
C VAL A 567 22.50 15.51 15.51
N PHE A 568 23.64 15.31 14.88
CA PHE A 568 24.37 14.04 14.92
C PHE A 568 24.95 13.70 16.30
N ALA A 569 25.24 14.70 17.14
CA ALA A 569 25.64 14.49 18.53
C ALA A 569 24.48 13.95 19.38
N ILE A 570 23.23 14.36 19.09
CA ILE A 570 22.03 13.87 19.79
C ILE A 570 21.88 12.36 19.61
N GLN A 571 22.10 11.84 18.41
CA GLN A 571 21.97 10.42 18.10
C GLN A 571 22.96 9.58 18.90
N SER A 572 24.22 10.02 18.98
CA SER A 572 25.27 9.40 19.81
C SER A 572 24.92 9.45 21.30
N ASP A 573 24.38 10.56 21.79
CA ASP A 573 24.00 10.74 23.19
C ASP A 573 22.84 9.81 23.55
N ILE A 574 21.82 9.67 22.69
CA ILE A 574 20.71 8.75 22.87
C ILE A 574 21.22 7.30 22.90
N ALA A 575 22.03 6.88 21.91
CA ALA A 575 22.56 5.52 21.86
C ALA A 575 23.36 5.15 23.10
N LYS A 576 24.21 6.07 23.60
CA LYS A 576 24.97 5.87 24.86
C LYS A 576 24.05 5.80 26.09
N ALA A 577 23.04 6.67 26.18
CA ALA A 577 22.09 6.65 27.27
C ALA A 577 21.31 5.34 27.32
N ILE A 578 20.84 4.83 26.18
CA ILE A 578 20.14 3.54 26.05
C ILE A 578 21.10 2.39 26.45
N ALA A 579 22.32 2.36 25.93
CA ALA A 579 23.31 1.34 26.29
C ALA A 579 23.54 1.27 27.80
N ASN A 580 23.68 2.43 28.45
CA ASN A 580 23.84 2.53 29.89
C ASN A 580 22.57 2.04 30.64
N GLN A 581 21.40 2.47 30.21
CA GLN A 581 20.13 2.09 30.83
C GLN A 581 19.89 0.57 30.76
N LEU A 582 20.23 -0.06 29.64
CA LEU A 582 20.14 -1.50 29.42
C LEU A 582 21.38 -2.28 29.90
N GLN A 583 22.30 -1.61 30.60
CA GLN A 583 23.53 -2.21 31.11
C GLN A 583 24.34 -2.97 30.04
N ALA A 584 24.31 -2.49 28.80
CA ALA A 584 25.11 -2.99 27.71
C ALA A 584 26.51 -2.35 27.76
N LYS A 585 27.49 -3.04 28.33
CA LYS A 585 28.85 -2.54 28.41
C LYS A 585 29.41 -2.33 27.00
N LEU A 586 29.79 -1.10 26.67
CA LEU A 586 30.41 -0.74 25.40
C LEU A 586 31.92 -0.98 25.45
N SER A 587 32.48 -1.61 24.42
CA SER A 587 33.92 -1.66 24.17
C SER A 587 34.44 -0.30 23.71
N VAL A 588 35.72 -0.07 23.78
CA VAL A 588 36.37 1.17 23.32
C VAL A 588 36.13 1.39 21.83
N SER A 589 36.14 0.32 21.02
CA SER A 589 35.85 0.40 19.58
C SER A 589 34.38 0.80 19.29
N GLU A 590 33.42 0.23 20.02
CA GLU A 590 31.98 0.59 19.89
C GLU A 590 31.75 2.06 20.32
N GLN A 591 32.38 2.51 21.42
CA GLN A 591 32.28 3.91 21.86
C GLN A 591 32.80 4.87 20.80
N THR A 592 33.93 4.55 20.17
CA THR A 592 34.52 5.36 19.11
C THR A 592 33.62 5.37 17.87
N ALA A 593 33.10 4.19 17.47
CA ALA A 593 32.22 4.07 16.32
C ALA A 593 30.89 4.83 16.49
N ILE A 594 30.30 4.81 17.68
CA ILE A 594 29.06 5.55 18.00
C ILE A 594 29.32 7.07 18.05
N ALA A 595 30.51 7.51 18.44
CA ALA A 595 30.87 8.92 18.55
C ALA A 595 31.18 9.59 17.21
N GLN A 596 31.43 8.83 16.14
CA GLN A 596 31.74 9.37 14.82
C GLN A 596 30.47 9.85 14.10
N PRO A 597 30.34 11.13 13.76
CA PRO A 597 29.21 11.60 12.96
C PRO A 597 29.24 10.98 11.57
N PRO A 598 28.07 10.61 11.01
CA PRO A 598 28.01 10.01 9.69
C PRO A 598 28.41 11.00 8.58
N ILE A 599 28.14 12.28 8.77
CA ILE A 599 28.29 13.36 7.78
C ILE A 599 28.31 14.74 8.45
N THR A 600 28.78 15.75 7.71
CA THR A 600 28.78 17.16 8.16
C THR A 600 27.78 18.05 7.39
N ASP A 601 27.44 17.71 6.13
CA ASP A 601 26.48 18.45 5.30
C ASP A 601 25.06 17.89 5.46
N LEU A 602 24.14 18.69 6.02
CA LEU A 602 22.76 18.30 6.25
C LEU A 602 22.00 18.04 4.94
N THR A 603 22.27 18.81 3.88
CA THR A 603 21.57 18.62 2.60
C THR A 603 21.98 17.32 1.96
N ALA A 604 23.28 16.98 2.00
CA ALA A 604 23.73 15.66 1.55
C ALA A 604 23.09 14.52 2.37
N PHE A 605 22.89 14.71 3.68
CA PHE A 605 22.18 13.75 4.53
C PHE A 605 20.71 13.59 4.12
N LEU A 606 20.00 14.66 3.80
CA LEU A 606 18.61 14.60 3.33
C LEU A 606 18.50 13.88 1.98
N LEU A 607 19.40 14.15 1.02
CA LEU A 607 19.48 13.48 -0.26
C LEU A 607 19.71 11.97 -0.09
N TYR A 608 20.63 11.59 0.78
CA TYR A 608 20.91 10.19 1.13
C TYR A 608 19.67 9.49 1.72
N ASN A 609 18.99 10.12 2.68
CA ASN A 609 17.79 9.53 3.28
C ASN A 609 16.62 9.42 2.28
N ARG A 610 16.49 10.40 1.38
CA ARG A 610 15.52 10.32 0.28
C ARG A 610 15.85 9.16 -0.66
N ALA A 611 17.10 8.99 -1.03
CA ALA A 611 17.55 7.82 -1.82
C ALA A 611 17.26 6.50 -1.11
N LYS A 612 17.61 6.39 0.18
CA LYS A 612 17.29 5.18 1.00
C LYS A 612 15.81 4.88 1.03
N SER A 613 14.94 5.89 1.11
CA SER A 613 13.50 5.68 1.15
C SER A 613 12.96 5.08 -0.15
N LEU A 614 13.54 5.45 -1.30
CA LEU A 614 13.22 4.85 -2.59
C LEU A 614 13.60 3.37 -2.66
N LEU A 615 14.69 2.98 -1.98
CA LEU A 615 15.24 1.63 -2.03
C LEU A 615 14.55 0.65 -1.06
N VAL A 616 14.02 1.14 0.07
CA VAL A 616 13.29 0.30 1.04
C VAL A 616 11.93 -0.18 0.50
N LEU A 617 11.30 0.59 -0.39
CA LEU A 617 9.98 0.27 -0.94
C LEU A 617 10.02 -0.71 -2.14
N THR A 618 11.19 -1.23 -2.49
CA THR A 618 11.44 -1.86 -3.79
C THR A 618 11.54 -3.39 -3.79
N THR A 619 10.92 -4.10 -2.91
CA THR A 619 10.78 -5.54 -3.12
C THR A 619 9.59 -5.80 -4.04
N MET A 620 9.85 -6.16 -5.31
CA MET A 620 8.88 -6.67 -6.30
C MET A 620 7.84 -5.67 -6.86
N SER A 621 8.13 -4.36 -6.97
CA SER A 621 7.19 -3.41 -7.60
C SER A 621 7.58 -3.05 -9.03
N THR A 622 6.59 -2.82 -9.89
CA THR A 622 6.79 -2.22 -11.23
C THR A 622 7.54 -0.88 -11.13
N GLY A 623 8.46 -0.61 -12.07
CA GLY A 623 9.24 0.63 -12.06
C GLY A 623 10.48 0.63 -11.16
N LEU A 624 10.99 -0.55 -10.76
CA LEU A 624 12.20 -0.72 -9.95
C LEU A 624 13.42 -0.03 -10.57
N GLU A 625 13.63 -0.21 -11.87
CA GLU A 625 14.76 0.39 -12.58
C GLU A 625 14.78 1.91 -12.42
N GLN A 626 13.63 2.57 -12.63
CA GLN A 626 13.51 4.02 -12.51
C GLN A 626 13.79 4.50 -11.08
N LYS A 627 13.33 3.76 -10.06
CA LYS A 627 13.61 4.08 -8.65
C LYS A 627 15.09 3.94 -8.31
N PHE A 628 15.76 2.90 -8.82
CA PHE A 628 17.21 2.73 -8.66
C PHE A 628 17.97 3.89 -9.34
N LEU A 629 17.58 4.27 -10.56
CA LEU A 629 18.22 5.39 -11.26
C LEU A 629 17.99 6.72 -10.53
N GLN A 630 16.80 6.96 -9.98
CA GLN A 630 16.52 8.14 -9.14
C GLN A 630 17.36 8.13 -7.86
N ALA A 631 17.48 6.98 -7.20
CA ALA A 631 18.32 6.85 -6.02
C ALA A 631 19.79 7.14 -6.33
N ILE A 632 20.32 6.64 -7.45
CA ILE A 632 21.68 6.93 -7.91
C ILE A 632 21.88 8.44 -8.15
N ALA A 633 20.92 9.12 -8.76
CA ALA A 633 21.00 10.57 -9.00
C ALA A 633 21.10 11.33 -7.67
N LEU A 634 20.25 11.02 -6.70
CA LEU A 634 20.28 11.63 -5.36
C LEU A 634 21.58 11.35 -4.60
N LEU A 635 22.08 10.12 -4.69
CA LEU A 635 23.33 9.71 -4.04
C LEU A 635 24.55 10.39 -4.68
N ASN A 636 24.58 10.52 -6.01
CA ASN A 636 25.63 11.26 -6.71
C ASN A 636 25.64 12.74 -6.32
N GLU A 637 24.47 13.35 -6.17
CA GLU A 637 24.36 14.72 -5.67
C GLU A 637 24.86 14.82 -4.22
N ALA A 638 24.52 13.85 -3.36
CA ALA A 638 24.98 13.80 -1.97
C ALA A 638 26.51 13.73 -1.87
N VAL A 639 27.19 12.86 -2.65
CA VAL A 639 28.65 12.72 -2.64
C VAL A 639 29.34 13.91 -3.35
N ALA A 640 28.67 14.57 -4.29
CA ALA A 640 29.19 15.79 -4.92
C ALA A 640 29.22 16.95 -3.91
N ARG A 641 28.23 17.04 -3.01
CA ARG A 641 28.18 18.04 -1.93
C ARG A 641 29.17 17.74 -0.81
N ASP A 642 29.23 16.48 -0.38
CA ASP A 642 30.18 16.03 0.64
C ASP A 642 30.94 14.78 0.16
N PRO A 643 32.10 14.96 -0.47
CA PRO A 643 32.93 13.84 -0.90
C PRO A 643 33.44 12.91 0.22
N SER A 644 33.29 13.31 1.47
CA SER A 644 33.60 12.49 2.65
C SER A 644 32.44 11.62 3.13
N PHE A 645 31.27 11.70 2.46
CA PHE A 645 30.08 10.97 2.86
C PHE A 645 30.18 9.46 2.54
N PHE A 646 30.86 8.78 3.43
CA PHE A 646 31.17 7.35 3.35
C PHE A 646 29.94 6.44 3.07
N LEU A 647 28.82 6.62 3.81
CA LEU A 647 27.63 5.77 3.66
C LEU A 647 26.96 5.93 2.30
N ALA A 648 27.05 7.12 1.69
CA ALA A 648 26.48 7.35 0.37
C ALA A 648 27.22 6.53 -0.71
N TYR A 649 28.55 6.37 -0.60
CA TYR A 649 29.32 5.50 -1.49
C TYR A 649 28.95 4.02 -1.30
N CYS A 650 28.77 3.55 -0.06
CA CYS A 650 28.29 2.19 0.19
C CYS A 650 26.90 1.95 -0.45
N GLN A 651 26.02 2.95 -0.36
CA GLN A 651 24.67 2.85 -0.93
C GLN A 651 24.67 2.95 -2.47
N LEU A 652 25.61 3.72 -3.06
CA LEU A 652 25.84 3.74 -4.52
C LEU A 652 26.26 2.38 -5.02
N ALA A 653 27.24 1.75 -4.36
CA ALA A 653 27.71 0.41 -4.69
C ALA A 653 26.53 -0.58 -4.71
N TYR A 654 25.78 -0.63 -3.60
CA TYR A 654 24.57 -1.45 -3.49
C TYR A 654 23.60 -1.23 -4.66
N THR A 655 23.32 0.02 -5.00
CA THR A 655 22.30 0.34 -6.02
C THR A 655 22.79 -0.05 -7.42
N HIS A 656 24.08 0.10 -7.72
CA HIS A 656 24.68 -0.36 -8.97
C HIS A 656 24.69 -1.89 -9.07
N ASP A 657 25.04 -2.59 -7.98
CA ASP A 657 25.01 -4.05 -7.93
C ASP A 657 23.60 -4.61 -8.11
N GLN A 658 22.55 -3.93 -7.59
CA GLN A 658 21.17 -4.32 -7.80
C GLN A 658 20.74 -4.19 -9.27
N LEU A 659 21.09 -3.09 -9.95
CA LEU A 659 20.79 -2.91 -11.37
C LEU A 659 21.47 -3.99 -12.24
N TYR A 660 22.71 -4.36 -11.89
CA TYR A 660 23.44 -5.42 -12.57
C TYR A 660 22.80 -6.79 -12.31
N PHE A 661 22.57 -7.13 -11.06
CA PHE A 661 22.07 -8.44 -10.64
C PHE A 661 20.66 -8.73 -11.16
N LEU A 662 19.78 -7.73 -11.16
CA LEU A 662 18.40 -7.85 -11.66
C LEU A 662 18.32 -7.74 -13.20
N ALA A 663 19.44 -7.72 -13.89
CA ALA A 663 19.56 -7.67 -15.35
C ALA A 663 18.93 -6.43 -16.02
N PHE A 664 18.65 -5.34 -15.27
CA PHE A 664 18.26 -4.06 -15.84
C PHE A 664 19.41 -3.42 -16.64
N ASP A 665 20.64 -3.53 -16.11
CA ASP A 665 21.87 -3.11 -16.80
C ASP A 665 23.02 -4.08 -16.45
N HIS A 666 23.05 -5.22 -17.12
CA HIS A 666 24.04 -6.28 -16.90
C HIS A 666 25.33 -6.04 -17.72
N THR A 667 25.87 -4.80 -17.65
CA THR A 667 27.07 -4.41 -18.39
C THR A 667 28.32 -4.35 -17.51
N PRO A 668 29.53 -4.62 -18.04
CA PRO A 668 30.77 -4.40 -17.30
C PRO A 668 30.93 -2.95 -16.80
N ALA A 669 30.34 -1.97 -17.52
CA ALA A 669 30.36 -0.56 -17.11
C ALA A 669 29.59 -0.35 -15.79
N ARG A 670 28.45 -1.03 -15.61
CA ARG A 670 27.67 -0.96 -14.37
C ARG A 670 28.45 -1.51 -13.18
N LEU A 671 29.13 -2.67 -13.34
CA LEU A 671 30.00 -3.22 -12.32
C LEU A 671 31.20 -2.31 -12.00
N ALA A 672 31.79 -1.65 -12.99
CA ALA A 672 32.87 -0.71 -12.75
C ALA A 672 32.43 0.50 -11.90
N LEU A 673 31.18 0.95 -12.03
CA LEU A 673 30.61 2.01 -11.19
C LEU A 673 30.43 1.54 -9.73
N ALA A 674 29.95 0.30 -9.52
CA ALA A 674 29.87 -0.29 -8.19
C ALA A 674 31.26 -0.38 -7.54
N GLU A 675 32.25 -0.91 -8.28
CA GLU A 675 33.64 -1.03 -7.82
C GLU A 675 34.24 0.34 -7.47
N ALA A 676 34.02 1.38 -8.31
CA ALA A 676 34.50 2.73 -8.04
C ALA A 676 33.94 3.30 -6.73
N ALA A 677 32.65 3.07 -6.46
CA ALA A 677 31.99 3.47 -5.23
C ALA A 677 32.58 2.72 -4.01
N ILE A 678 32.82 1.41 -4.12
CA ILE A 678 33.45 0.59 -3.06
C ILE A 678 34.86 1.09 -2.77
N GLN A 679 35.67 1.35 -3.80
CA GLN A 679 37.01 1.90 -3.63
C GLN A 679 37.00 3.29 -2.95
N ALA A 680 36.01 4.13 -3.26
CA ALA A 680 35.84 5.41 -2.58
C ALA A 680 35.50 5.20 -1.08
N ALA A 681 34.61 4.25 -0.78
CA ALA A 681 34.30 3.91 0.61
C ALA A 681 35.51 3.42 1.39
N PHE A 682 36.31 2.51 0.82
CA PHE A 682 37.53 2.01 1.46
C PHE A 682 38.63 3.09 1.66
N ARG A 683 38.74 4.04 0.72
CA ARG A 683 39.67 5.20 0.92
C ARG A 683 39.28 6.06 2.10
N LEU A 684 37.98 6.24 2.34
CA LEU A 684 37.47 7.04 3.45
C LEU A 684 37.54 6.29 4.78
N ARG A 685 37.16 5.01 4.81
CA ARG A 685 37.12 4.19 6.04
C ARG A 685 37.49 2.73 5.75
N PRO A 686 38.77 2.40 5.70
CA PRO A 686 39.26 1.06 5.26
C PRO A 686 38.82 -0.09 6.16
N ASN A 687 38.50 0.16 7.42
CA ASN A 687 38.12 -0.88 8.39
C ASN A 687 36.63 -0.86 8.76
N ALA A 688 35.79 -0.11 8.04
CA ALA A 688 34.37 -0.02 8.34
C ALA A 688 33.61 -1.23 7.82
N GLY A 689 32.78 -1.83 8.66
CA GLY A 689 31.98 -3.01 8.27
C GLY A 689 31.05 -2.75 7.10
N GLU A 690 30.54 -1.53 6.95
CA GLU A 690 29.69 -1.14 5.83
C GLU A 690 30.42 -1.19 4.47
N ALA A 691 31.74 -0.89 4.43
CA ALA A 691 32.53 -1.02 3.22
C ALA A 691 32.76 -2.52 2.88
N HIS A 692 33.06 -3.32 3.89
CA HIS A 692 33.21 -4.78 3.73
C HIS A 692 31.88 -5.45 3.34
N LEU A 693 30.75 -4.98 3.88
CA LEU A 693 29.42 -5.46 3.48
C LEU A 693 29.15 -5.13 1.99
N ALA A 694 29.42 -3.89 1.55
CA ALA A 694 29.28 -3.51 0.15
C ALA A 694 30.22 -4.32 -0.77
N ARG A 695 31.46 -4.59 -0.35
CA ARG A 695 32.38 -5.45 -1.09
C ARG A 695 31.87 -6.89 -1.16
N GLY A 696 31.42 -7.46 -0.06
CA GLY A 696 30.87 -8.82 -0.01
C GLY A 696 29.67 -8.97 -0.94
N GLU A 697 28.81 -7.97 -0.99
CA GLU A 697 27.65 -7.93 -1.88
C GLU A 697 28.06 -7.86 -3.37
N ASN A 698 29.04 -7.05 -3.73
CA ASN A 698 29.58 -6.94 -5.07
C ASN A 698 30.24 -8.24 -5.52
N LEU A 699 31.06 -8.87 -4.67
CA LEU A 699 31.67 -10.18 -4.95
C LEU A 699 30.61 -11.26 -5.18
N PHE A 700 29.55 -11.26 -4.39
CA PHE A 700 28.43 -12.19 -4.53
C PHE A 700 27.63 -11.96 -5.81
N ARG A 701 27.12 -10.75 -6.02
CA ARG A 701 26.16 -10.43 -7.10
C ARG A 701 26.80 -10.13 -8.43
N GLY A 702 27.97 -9.49 -8.39
CA GLY A 702 28.68 -9.05 -9.57
C GLY A 702 29.68 -10.06 -10.12
N HIS A 703 30.37 -10.81 -9.23
CA HIS A 703 31.49 -11.65 -9.61
C HIS A 703 31.26 -13.14 -9.35
N LEU A 704 30.22 -13.53 -8.62
CA LEU A 704 29.96 -14.91 -8.18
C LEU A 704 31.13 -15.52 -7.41
N ASP A 705 31.93 -14.67 -6.74
CA ASP A 705 33.02 -15.07 -5.85
C ASP A 705 32.45 -15.27 -4.42
N TYR A 706 31.93 -16.46 -4.18
CA TYR A 706 31.25 -16.82 -2.94
C TYR A 706 32.17 -16.85 -1.74
N ASP A 707 33.40 -17.36 -1.91
CA ASP A 707 34.35 -17.46 -0.82
C ASP A 707 34.91 -16.09 -0.44
N GLY A 708 35.26 -15.26 -1.42
CA GLY A 708 35.62 -13.86 -1.20
C GLY A 708 34.53 -13.07 -0.53
N ALA A 709 33.29 -13.25 -0.97
CA ALA A 709 32.13 -12.58 -0.38
C ALA A 709 31.93 -12.96 1.10
N LEU A 710 32.01 -14.26 1.44
CA LEU A 710 31.91 -14.73 2.82
C LEU A 710 33.03 -14.20 3.72
N ALA A 711 34.27 -14.11 3.20
CA ALA A 711 35.39 -13.52 3.93
C ALA A 711 35.13 -12.03 4.28
N GLU A 712 34.61 -11.23 3.34
CA GLU A 712 34.27 -9.84 3.55
C GLU A 712 33.08 -9.67 4.53
N LEU A 713 32.06 -10.54 4.43
CA LEU A 713 30.91 -10.54 5.36
C LEU A 713 31.35 -10.92 6.79
N ASP A 714 32.33 -11.80 6.97
CA ASP A 714 32.88 -12.12 8.28
C ASP A 714 33.62 -10.94 8.91
N ILE A 715 34.29 -10.12 8.11
CA ILE A 715 34.90 -8.86 8.58
C ILE A 715 33.82 -7.87 8.96
N ALA A 716 32.82 -7.69 8.10
CA ALA A 716 31.69 -6.79 8.34
C ALA A 716 30.95 -7.12 9.65
N ARG A 717 30.76 -8.41 9.93
CA ARG A 717 30.03 -8.89 11.13
C ARG A 717 30.70 -8.48 12.46
N ARG A 718 32.03 -8.25 12.46
CA ARG A 718 32.75 -7.86 13.68
C ARG A 718 32.37 -6.45 14.15
N THR A 719 32.00 -5.56 13.25
CA THR A 719 31.63 -4.16 13.53
C THR A 719 30.15 -3.88 13.37
N LEU A 720 29.41 -4.77 12.67
CA LEU A 720 27.98 -4.69 12.42
C LEU A 720 27.26 -5.95 12.91
N PRO A 721 27.33 -6.31 14.20
CA PRO A 721 26.87 -7.60 14.73
C PRO A 721 25.35 -7.78 14.66
N ASN A 722 24.58 -6.72 14.51
CA ASN A 722 23.13 -6.73 14.43
C ASN A 722 22.57 -6.25 13.06
N ASP A 723 23.40 -6.21 12.01
CA ASP A 723 22.91 -5.96 10.65
C ASP A 723 22.35 -7.28 10.05
N PRO A 724 21.04 -7.41 9.82
CA PRO A 724 20.44 -8.62 9.31
C PRO A 724 20.93 -8.99 7.91
N ARG A 725 21.34 -8.00 7.08
CA ARG A 725 21.80 -8.21 5.69
C ARG A 725 23.02 -9.11 5.63
N ILE A 726 23.91 -9.05 6.65
CA ILE A 726 25.10 -9.91 6.72
C ILE A 726 24.67 -11.37 6.79
N PHE A 727 23.70 -11.68 7.62
CA PHE A 727 23.20 -13.05 7.79
C PHE A 727 22.37 -13.49 6.57
N GLU A 728 21.59 -12.59 5.99
CA GLU A 728 20.82 -12.83 4.74
C GLU A 728 21.77 -13.21 3.59
N LEU A 729 22.75 -12.35 3.30
CA LEU A 729 23.72 -12.60 2.24
C LEU A 729 24.54 -13.87 2.49
N THR A 730 24.98 -14.10 3.74
CA THR A 730 25.65 -15.35 4.12
C THR A 730 24.76 -16.55 3.81
N GLY A 731 23.48 -16.50 4.17
CA GLY A 731 22.51 -17.56 3.89
C GLY A 731 22.29 -17.77 2.39
N PHE A 732 22.14 -16.70 1.61
CA PHE A 732 21.97 -16.79 0.15
C PHE A 732 23.19 -17.40 -0.53
N ILE A 733 24.40 -16.99 -0.13
CA ILE A 733 25.66 -17.56 -0.65
C ILE A 733 25.79 -19.05 -0.29
N GLN A 734 25.49 -19.41 0.96
CA GLN A 734 25.55 -20.80 1.41
C GLN A 734 24.55 -21.70 0.69
N ALA A 735 23.34 -21.20 0.40
CA ALA A 735 22.35 -21.91 -0.41
C ALA A 735 22.91 -22.22 -1.82
N ARG A 736 23.60 -21.25 -2.45
CA ARG A 736 24.27 -21.43 -3.75
C ARG A 736 25.50 -22.31 -3.68
N GLN A 737 26.14 -22.47 -2.50
CA GLN A 737 27.19 -23.46 -2.26
C GLN A 737 26.65 -24.86 -1.91
N GLY A 738 25.31 -25.06 -1.87
CA GLY A 738 24.67 -26.31 -1.47
C GLY A 738 24.69 -26.60 0.04
N LYS A 739 25.04 -25.59 0.86
CA LYS A 739 25.09 -25.69 2.34
C LYS A 739 23.73 -25.26 2.95
N HIS A 740 22.67 -25.97 2.60
CA HIS A 740 21.29 -25.54 2.85
C HIS A 740 20.91 -25.39 4.33
N GLU A 741 21.38 -26.31 5.19
CA GLU A 741 21.11 -26.23 6.63
C GLU A 741 21.84 -25.05 7.29
N GLU A 742 23.04 -24.71 6.80
CA GLU A 742 23.75 -23.51 7.24
C GLU A 742 23.06 -22.24 6.75
N ALA A 743 22.59 -22.24 5.51
CA ALA A 743 21.82 -21.18 4.92
C ALA A 743 20.55 -20.89 5.74
N LEU A 744 19.76 -21.92 6.07
CA LEU A 744 18.58 -21.80 6.92
C LEU A 744 18.92 -21.17 8.28
N ARG A 745 19.98 -21.64 8.97
CA ARG A 745 20.40 -21.07 10.27
C ARG A 745 20.74 -19.58 10.17
N ASN A 746 21.41 -19.15 9.09
CA ASN A 746 21.75 -17.75 8.91
C ASN A 746 20.51 -16.90 8.56
N LEU A 747 19.61 -17.38 7.71
CA LEU A 747 18.36 -16.71 7.40
C LEU A 747 17.43 -16.60 8.63
N GLU A 748 17.37 -17.64 9.46
CA GLU A 748 16.67 -17.59 10.75
C GLU A 748 17.32 -16.58 11.70
N ARG A 749 18.66 -16.47 11.68
CA ARG A 749 19.35 -15.44 12.46
C ARG A 749 19.02 -14.03 11.96
N ALA A 750 18.93 -13.82 10.65
CA ALA A 750 18.45 -12.57 10.08
C ALA A 750 17.03 -12.23 10.55
N LEU A 751 16.13 -13.22 10.57
CA LEU A 751 14.75 -13.03 11.09
C LEU A 751 14.67 -12.75 12.59
N GLN A 752 15.66 -13.15 13.38
CA GLN A 752 15.72 -12.73 14.79
C GLN A 752 15.97 -11.23 14.93
N LEU A 753 16.65 -10.62 13.96
CA LEU A 753 16.97 -9.19 13.89
C LEU A 753 15.94 -8.40 13.08
N ASP A 754 15.26 -9.07 12.15
CA ASP A 754 14.23 -8.47 11.28
C ASP A 754 13.00 -9.40 11.14
N PRO A 755 12.19 -9.58 12.22
CA PRO A 755 11.19 -10.64 12.32
C PRO A 755 10.00 -10.51 11.37
N ARG A 756 9.80 -9.34 10.76
CA ARG A 756 8.70 -9.05 9.82
C ARG A 756 9.21 -8.85 8.38
N ASN A 757 10.46 -9.19 8.09
CA ASN A 757 11.04 -9.09 6.76
C ASN A 757 10.45 -10.17 5.83
N LEU A 758 9.50 -9.74 4.98
CA LEU A 758 8.84 -10.64 4.03
C LEU A 758 9.83 -11.22 3.03
N TYR A 759 10.81 -10.43 2.59
CA TYR A 759 11.82 -10.89 1.64
C TYR A 759 12.61 -12.07 2.17
N THR A 760 13.12 -11.99 3.42
CA THR A 760 13.84 -13.09 4.06
C THR A 760 12.95 -14.31 4.29
N LEU A 761 11.69 -14.11 4.71
CA LEU A 761 10.71 -15.18 4.88
C LEU A 761 10.41 -15.89 3.56
N GLN A 762 10.20 -15.16 2.48
CA GLN A 762 9.97 -15.72 1.14
C GLN A 762 11.17 -16.54 0.67
N HIS A 763 12.41 -16.08 0.93
CA HIS A 763 13.62 -16.86 0.60
C HIS A 763 13.76 -18.13 1.43
N ILE A 764 13.36 -18.12 2.70
CA ILE A 764 13.30 -19.34 3.51
C ILE A 764 12.24 -20.30 2.93
N ALA A 765 11.08 -19.78 2.48
CA ALA A 765 10.08 -20.61 1.84
C ALA A 765 10.61 -21.25 0.55
N VAL A 766 11.26 -20.47 -0.32
CA VAL A 766 11.92 -21.01 -1.53
C VAL A 766 12.93 -22.08 -1.18
N LEU A 767 13.77 -21.88 -0.14
CA LEU A 767 14.75 -22.86 0.26
C LEU A 767 14.10 -24.16 0.79
N TYR A 768 12.99 -24.06 1.54
CA TYR A 768 12.22 -25.24 1.91
C TYR A 768 11.60 -25.95 0.70
N GLY A 769 11.14 -25.21 -0.31
CA GLY A 769 10.64 -25.74 -1.58
C GLY A 769 11.72 -26.53 -2.34
N LEU A 770 12.93 -25.95 -2.47
CA LEU A 770 14.09 -26.63 -3.08
C LEU A 770 14.43 -27.93 -2.34
N LEU A 771 14.30 -27.95 -1.02
CA LEU A 771 14.51 -29.12 -0.17
C LEU A 771 13.33 -30.11 -0.19
N ARG A 772 12.24 -29.78 -0.90
CA ARG A 772 10.96 -30.51 -0.91
C ARG A 772 10.32 -30.65 0.47
N ARG A 773 10.61 -29.71 1.38
CA ARG A 773 10.02 -29.58 2.71
C ARG A 773 8.74 -28.72 2.64
N TYR A 774 7.77 -29.19 1.88
CA TYR A 774 6.60 -28.39 1.49
C TYR A 774 5.69 -28.01 2.66
N ALA A 775 5.67 -28.79 3.74
CA ALA A 775 4.89 -28.44 4.94
C ALA A 775 5.47 -27.23 5.66
N GLU A 776 6.78 -27.15 5.77
CA GLU A 776 7.51 -26.03 6.35
C GLU A 776 7.45 -24.80 5.44
N GLU A 777 7.52 -25.00 4.11
CA GLU A 777 7.31 -23.94 3.13
C GLU A 777 5.92 -23.31 3.32
N ALA A 778 4.87 -24.14 3.40
CA ALA A 778 3.49 -23.68 3.66
C ALA A 778 3.39 -22.84 4.93
N ALA A 779 3.99 -23.31 6.03
CA ALA A 779 3.95 -22.62 7.32
C ALA A 779 4.63 -21.24 7.26
N VAL A 780 5.75 -21.13 6.53
CA VAL A 780 6.44 -19.83 6.34
C VAL A 780 5.63 -18.89 5.47
N LEU A 781 5.03 -19.37 4.37
CA LEU A 781 4.17 -18.56 3.51
C LEU A 781 2.90 -18.10 4.25
N ASP A 782 2.30 -18.96 5.08
CA ASP A 782 1.16 -18.59 5.93
C ASP A 782 1.56 -17.50 6.95
N ARG A 783 2.80 -17.55 7.49
CA ARG A 783 3.36 -16.49 8.32
C ARG A 783 3.52 -15.17 7.54
N CYS A 784 4.01 -15.22 6.30
CA CYS A 784 4.07 -14.03 5.43
C CYS A 784 2.69 -13.40 5.24
N LEU A 785 1.65 -14.21 4.99
CA LEU A 785 0.27 -13.73 4.84
C LEU A 785 -0.33 -13.19 6.15
N THR A 786 0.17 -13.63 7.31
CA THR A 786 -0.20 -13.02 8.59
C THR A 786 0.40 -11.61 8.73
N ILE A 787 1.59 -11.38 8.19
CA ILE A 787 2.26 -10.07 8.19
C ILE A 787 1.62 -9.12 7.18
N ASN A 788 1.45 -9.58 5.92
CA ASN A 788 0.79 -8.84 4.85
C ASN A 788 -0.18 -9.74 4.06
N PRO A 789 -1.48 -9.73 4.41
CA PRO A 789 -2.48 -10.58 3.76
C PRO A 789 -2.69 -10.27 2.28
N ASN A 790 -2.31 -9.07 1.83
CA ASN A 790 -2.51 -8.60 0.46
C ASN A 790 -1.26 -8.72 -0.41
N ASP A 791 -0.18 -9.31 0.12
CA ASP A 791 1.05 -9.53 -0.66
C ASP A 791 0.78 -10.52 -1.80
N ILE A 792 0.80 -9.99 -3.03
CA ILE A 792 0.44 -10.76 -4.23
C ILE A 792 1.39 -11.94 -4.42
N ASP A 793 2.70 -11.70 -4.28
CA ASP A 793 3.72 -12.71 -4.51
C ASP A 793 3.57 -13.88 -3.53
N THR A 794 3.34 -13.59 -2.25
CA THR A 794 3.10 -14.64 -1.25
C THR A 794 1.78 -15.38 -1.48
N ARG A 795 0.69 -14.67 -1.85
CA ARG A 795 -0.61 -15.30 -2.19
C ARG A 795 -0.45 -16.29 -3.34
N VAL A 796 0.28 -15.89 -4.38
CA VAL A 796 0.56 -16.73 -5.55
C VAL A 796 1.47 -17.90 -5.16
N ALA A 797 2.60 -17.65 -4.47
CA ALA A 797 3.52 -18.71 -4.05
C ALA A 797 2.83 -19.77 -3.18
N ARG A 798 1.96 -19.34 -2.24
CA ARG A 798 1.19 -20.25 -1.38
C ARG A 798 0.22 -21.13 -2.17
N ALA A 799 -0.39 -20.61 -3.22
CA ALA A 799 -1.28 -21.36 -4.10
C ALA A 799 -0.50 -22.24 -5.09
N TYR A 800 0.65 -21.75 -5.56
CA TYR A 800 1.54 -22.46 -6.47
C TYR A 800 2.11 -23.74 -5.83
N LEU A 801 2.30 -23.74 -4.49
CA LEU A 801 2.76 -24.90 -3.73
C LEU A 801 1.89 -26.16 -3.94
N ASP A 802 0.56 -26.00 -4.04
CA ASP A 802 -0.33 -27.15 -4.29
C ASP A 802 -0.15 -27.74 -5.70
N LEU A 803 0.27 -26.94 -6.68
CA LEU A 803 0.58 -27.40 -8.02
C LEU A 803 1.78 -28.35 -7.98
N TYR A 804 2.93 -27.96 -7.41
CA TYR A 804 4.07 -28.85 -7.46
C TYR A 804 4.04 -29.96 -6.40
N TRP A 805 3.51 -29.72 -5.23
CA TRP A 805 3.45 -30.76 -4.20
C TRP A 805 2.42 -31.84 -4.52
N LYS A 806 1.20 -31.41 -4.94
CA LYS A 806 0.03 -32.30 -5.07
C LYS A 806 -0.42 -32.52 -6.51
N ALA A 807 0.20 -31.90 -7.48
CA ALA A 807 -0.26 -31.82 -8.86
C ALA A 807 -1.70 -31.25 -8.98
N ASP A 808 -2.03 -30.22 -8.17
CA ASP A 808 -3.33 -29.55 -8.19
C ASP A 808 -3.19 -28.08 -8.62
N PRO A 809 -3.50 -27.72 -9.89
CA PRO A 809 -3.40 -26.36 -10.40
C PRO A 809 -4.54 -25.43 -9.93
N ARG A 810 -5.66 -25.96 -9.43
CA ARG A 810 -6.88 -25.23 -9.12
C ARG A 810 -6.72 -24.12 -8.08
N PRO A 811 -5.91 -24.24 -7.01
CA PRO A 811 -5.66 -23.13 -6.10
C PRO A 811 -4.95 -21.95 -6.77
N LEU A 812 -3.95 -22.25 -7.64
CA LEU A 812 -3.23 -21.23 -8.40
C LEU A 812 -4.16 -20.54 -9.41
N HIS A 813 -4.94 -21.29 -10.15
CA HIS A 813 -5.95 -20.76 -11.08
C HIS A 813 -6.89 -19.77 -10.38
N ARG A 814 -7.48 -20.16 -9.26
CA ARG A 814 -8.41 -19.31 -8.49
C ARG A 814 -7.78 -18.01 -7.99
N ILE A 815 -6.55 -18.08 -7.50
CA ILE A 815 -5.88 -16.87 -6.96
C ILE A 815 -5.49 -15.92 -8.09
N ILE A 816 -5.04 -16.40 -9.23
CA ILE A 816 -4.73 -15.58 -10.39
C ILE A 816 -6.00 -14.90 -10.93
N ASP A 817 -7.11 -15.61 -11.04
CA ASP A 817 -8.39 -15.02 -11.46
C ASP A 817 -8.90 -13.95 -10.49
N SER A 818 -8.74 -14.18 -9.17
CA SER A 818 -9.04 -13.16 -8.15
C SER A 818 -8.18 -11.91 -8.34
N ILE A 819 -6.86 -12.07 -8.56
CA ILE A 819 -5.95 -10.94 -8.78
C ILE A 819 -6.31 -10.20 -10.08
N ARG A 820 -6.61 -10.91 -11.16
CA ARG A 820 -7.04 -10.31 -12.43
C ARG A 820 -8.32 -9.48 -12.29
N ALA A 821 -9.25 -9.94 -11.47
CA ALA A 821 -10.50 -9.25 -11.21
C ALA A 821 -10.35 -8.08 -10.24
N GLU A 822 -9.57 -8.26 -9.16
CA GLU A 822 -9.41 -7.29 -8.08
C GLU A 822 -8.39 -6.19 -8.39
N ASN A 823 -7.30 -6.54 -9.09
CA ASN A 823 -6.18 -5.65 -9.39
C ASN A 823 -5.62 -5.86 -10.80
N PRO A 824 -6.31 -5.38 -11.85
CA PRO A 824 -5.85 -5.52 -13.24
C PRO A 824 -4.44 -4.98 -13.50
N GLY A 825 -4.00 -3.96 -12.73
CA GLY A 825 -2.65 -3.39 -12.85
C GLY A 825 -1.54 -4.35 -12.42
N ALA A 826 -1.84 -5.36 -11.61
CA ALA A 826 -0.88 -6.38 -11.17
C ALA A 826 -0.81 -7.60 -12.12
N VAL A 827 -1.64 -7.66 -13.15
CA VAL A 827 -1.67 -8.83 -14.06
C VAL A 827 -0.32 -9.13 -14.70
N PRO A 828 0.47 -8.14 -15.16
CA PRO A 828 1.80 -8.43 -15.72
C PRO A 828 2.77 -9.09 -14.74
N THR A 829 2.63 -8.86 -13.42
CA THR A 829 3.52 -9.43 -12.40
C THR A 829 3.20 -10.89 -12.09
N VAL A 830 2.00 -11.36 -12.39
CA VAL A 830 1.55 -12.74 -12.17
C VAL A 830 1.36 -13.52 -13.47
N ALA A 831 1.70 -12.92 -14.61
CA ALA A 831 1.47 -13.49 -15.94
C ALA A 831 2.27 -14.80 -16.17
N ASP A 832 3.47 -14.94 -15.61
CA ASP A 832 4.28 -16.15 -15.63
C ASP A 832 3.58 -17.30 -14.89
N ASN A 833 3.08 -17.02 -13.69
CA ASN A 833 2.31 -18.01 -12.92
C ASN A 833 0.98 -18.37 -13.59
N TRP A 834 0.35 -17.40 -14.28
CA TRP A 834 -0.81 -17.63 -15.11
C TRP A 834 -0.48 -18.58 -16.25
N LEU A 835 0.61 -18.32 -16.98
CA LEU A 835 1.09 -19.19 -18.06
C LEU A 835 1.34 -20.61 -17.52
N THR A 836 1.96 -20.74 -16.36
CA THR A 836 2.28 -22.04 -15.75
C THR A 836 1.02 -22.87 -15.47
N TYR A 837 -0.02 -22.32 -14.84
CA TYR A 837 -1.22 -23.13 -14.61
C TYR A 837 -1.99 -23.40 -15.90
N ALA A 838 -2.01 -22.46 -16.84
CA ALA A 838 -2.67 -22.68 -18.14
C ALA A 838 -2.02 -23.82 -18.92
N LEU A 839 -0.67 -23.91 -18.90
CA LEU A 839 0.07 -25.03 -19.46
C LEU A 839 -0.21 -26.34 -18.71
N ALA A 840 -0.32 -26.31 -17.38
CA ALA A 840 -0.64 -27.48 -16.56
C ALA A 840 -2.06 -27.99 -16.84
N GLU A 841 -3.02 -27.09 -17.08
CA GLU A 841 -4.42 -27.43 -17.43
C GLU A 841 -4.62 -27.67 -18.93
N ARG A 842 -3.58 -27.51 -19.76
CA ARG A 842 -3.65 -27.64 -21.24
C ARG A 842 -4.62 -26.63 -21.90
N ASP A 843 -4.83 -25.49 -21.27
CA ASP A 843 -5.65 -24.41 -21.82
C ASP A 843 -4.81 -23.47 -22.69
N ALA A 844 -4.82 -23.71 -24.00
CA ALA A 844 -4.06 -22.92 -24.95
C ALA A 844 -4.53 -21.45 -24.99
N SER A 845 -5.84 -21.19 -24.84
CA SER A 845 -6.39 -19.84 -24.87
C SER A 845 -5.96 -19.02 -23.66
N ALA A 846 -6.00 -19.61 -22.46
CA ALA A 846 -5.50 -18.99 -21.25
C ALA A 846 -3.99 -18.76 -21.32
N ALA A 847 -3.24 -19.71 -21.91
CA ALA A 847 -1.78 -19.57 -22.07
C ALA A 847 -1.41 -18.45 -23.05
N GLU A 848 -2.13 -18.30 -24.18
CA GLU A 848 -1.94 -17.17 -25.12
C GLU A 848 -2.26 -15.83 -24.44
N ALA A 849 -3.35 -15.75 -23.69
CA ALA A 849 -3.71 -14.54 -22.93
C ALA A 849 -2.69 -14.21 -21.84
N ALA A 850 -2.09 -15.20 -21.18
CA ALA A 850 -1.00 -15.01 -20.23
C ALA A 850 0.26 -14.46 -20.89
N LEU A 851 0.65 -14.97 -22.08
CA LEU A 851 1.75 -14.42 -22.86
C LEU A 851 1.49 -13.00 -23.35
N GLU A 852 0.25 -12.65 -23.67
CA GLU A 852 -0.12 -11.29 -24.01
C GLU A 852 0.06 -10.36 -22.80
N ALA A 853 -0.42 -10.78 -21.63
CA ALA A 853 -0.28 -10.05 -20.39
C ALA A 853 1.18 -9.87 -19.93
N LEU A 854 2.05 -10.82 -20.26
CA LEU A 854 3.49 -10.75 -20.01
C LEU A 854 4.15 -9.60 -20.79
N GLY A 855 3.59 -9.22 -21.95
CA GLY A 855 4.08 -8.14 -22.79
C GLY A 855 5.47 -8.44 -23.35
N GLY A 856 6.45 -7.57 -23.07
CA GLY A 856 7.85 -7.74 -23.50
C GLY A 856 8.73 -8.46 -22.47
N ASN A 857 8.20 -8.86 -21.33
CA ASN A 857 8.96 -9.53 -20.28
C ASN A 857 9.29 -10.98 -20.67
N THR A 858 10.28 -11.55 -20.00
CA THR A 858 10.61 -12.98 -20.07
C THR A 858 9.87 -13.73 -18.97
N PHE A 859 9.76 -15.04 -19.10
CA PHE A 859 9.23 -15.95 -18.08
C PHE A 859 10.25 -17.06 -17.76
N GLY A 860 10.06 -17.76 -16.67
CA GLY A 860 10.96 -18.82 -16.21
C GLY A 860 11.56 -18.53 -14.84
N ASN A 861 12.51 -19.38 -14.40
CA ASN A 861 13.05 -19.34 -13.05
C ASN A 861 14.55 -18.99 -13.05
N ASP A 862 14.97 -18.18 -12.10
CA ASP A 862 16.36 -17.80 -11.85
C ASP A 862 17.11 -17.35 -13.12
N ALA A 863 18.14 -18.09 -13.52
CA ALA A 863 18.97 -17.75 -14.67
C ALA A 863 18.40 -18.18 -16.02
N VAL A 864 17.37 -19.06 -16.05
CA VAL A 864 16.75 -19.55 -17.30
C VAL A 864 15.54 -18.72 -17.63
N LEU A 865 15.74 -17.71 -18.48
CA LEU A 865 14.70 -16.76 -18.90
C LEU A 865 14.28 -17.01 -20.35
N LEU A 866 13.03 -17.33 -20.56
CA LEU A 866 12.44 -17.71 -21.84
C LEU A 866 11.69 -16.52 -22.44
N SER A 867 11.81 -16.35 -23.75
CA SER A 867 11.16 -15.25 -24.48
C SER A 867 9.69 -15.57 -24.76
N ARG A 868 8.89 -14.53 -25.03
CA ARG A 868 7.50 -14.68 -25.49
C ARG A 868 7.39 -15.58 -26.71
N SER A 869 8.27 -15.40 -27.72
CA SER A 869 8.27 -16.26 -28.93
C SER A 869 8.52 -17.73 -28.60
N PHE A 870 9.34 -18.03 -27.58
CA PHE A 870 9.49 -19.39 -27.11
C PHE A 870 8.17 -19.93 -26.49
N GLY A 871 7.49 -19.13 -25.70
CA GLY A 871 6.19 -19.51 -25.13
C GLY A 871 5.13 -19.76 -26.20
N GLU A 872 5.07 -18.93 -27.25
CA GLU A 872 4.21 -19.14 -28.43
C GLU A 872 4.53 -20.47 -29.12
N GLY A 873 5.82 -20.78 -29.26
CA GLY A 873 6.29 -22.08 -29.80
C GLY A 873 5.89 -23.26 -28.93
N LEU A 874 5.96 -23.14 -27.61
CA LEU A 874 5.56 -24.17 -26.67
C LEU A 874 4.04 -24.43 -26.73
N ILE A 875 3.22 -23.39 -26.76
CA ILE A 875 1.75 -23.52 -26.90
C ILE A 875 1.39 -24.20 -28.23
N ALA A 876 2.05 -23.79 -29.32
CA ALA A 876 1.83 -24.38 -30.62
C ALA A 876 2.20 -25.89 -30.67
N ARG A 877 3.30 -26.28 -29.99
CA ARG A 877 3.64 -27.70 -29.81
C ARG A 877 2.60 -28.45 -29.01
N MET A 878 2.11 -27.86 -27.91
CA MET A 878 1.06 -28.45 -27.07
C MET A 878 -0.25 -28.68 -27.84
N THR A 879 -0.56 -27.84 -28.84
CA THR A 879 -1.74 -27.93 -29.71
C THR A 879 -1.49 -28.67 -31.02
N ASN A 880 -0.28 -29.23 -31.23
CA ASN A 880 0.17 -29.90 -32.44
C ASN A 880 0.12 -29.01 -33.73
N ASP A 881 0.31 -27.70 -33.58
CA ASP A 881 0.48 -26.79 -34.70
C ASP A 881 1.96 -26.64 -35.07
N GLU A 882 2.47 -27.62 -35.79
CA GLU A 882 3.88 -27.69 -36.21
C GLU A 882 4.38 -26.46 -37.00
N PRO A 883 3.61 -25.90 -38.00
CA PRO A 883 4.04 -24.69 -38.70
C PRO A 883 4.21 -23.47 -37.77
N LYS A 884 3.24 -23.23 -36.85
CA LYS A 884 3.26 -22.14 -35.90
C LYS A 884 4.41 -22.36 -34.88
N ALA A 885 4.60 -23.57 -34.37
CA ALA A 885 5.68 -23.93 -33.45
C ALA A 885 7.05 -23.63 -34.07
N ARG A 886 7.29 -24.06 -35.30
CA ARG A 886 8.55 -23.86 -36.00
C ARG A 886 8.82 -22.38 -36.27
N ALA A 887 7.83 -21.61 -36.68
CA ALA A 887 7.97 -20.18 -36.93
C ALA A 887 8.34 -19.42 -35.64
N ALA A 888 7.61 -19.66 -34.55
CA ALA A 888 7.83 -19.03 -33.26
C ALA A 888 9.20 -19.40 -32.64
N LEU A 889 9.57 -20.68 -32.68
CA LEU A 889 10.88 -21.14 -32.18
C LEU A 889 12.04 -20.61 -33.03
N ALA A 890 11.86 -20.43 -34.35
CA ALA A 890 12.88 -19.82 -35.20
C ALA A 890 13.10 -18.34 -34.85
N ALA A 891 12.03 -17.61 -34.54
CA ALA A 891 12.12 -16.23 -34.05
C ALA A 891 12.83 -16.17 -32.69
N ALA A 892 12.43 -17.03 -31.74
CA ALA A 892 13.09 -17.14 -30.44
C ALA A 892 14.58 -17.44 -30.57
N ARG A 893 14.96 -18.34 -31.51
CA ARG A 893 16.35 -18.70 -31.79
C ARG A 893 17.17 -17.50 -32.25
N ALA A 894 16.67 -16.70 -33.19
CA ALA A 894 17.38 -15.56 -33.74
C ALA A 894 17.75 -14.51 -32.67
N ASP A 895 16.87 -14.33 -31.67
CA ASP A 895 17.15 -13.40 -30.56
C ASP A 895 18.07 -14.04 -29.51
N GLN A 896 17.89 -15.33 -29.20
CA GLN A 896 18.75 -16.03 -28.25
C GLN A 896 20.18 -16.19 -28.77
N GLU A 897 20.35 -16.38 -30.05
CA GLU A 897 21.68 -16.47 -30.67
C GLU A 897 22.49 -15.18 -30.51
N LYS A 898 21.86 -13.99 -30.61
CA LYS A 898 22.51 -12.72 -30.31
C LYS A 898 22.97 -12.63 -28.86
N ARG A 899 22.17 -13.14 -27.90
CA ARG A 899 22.55 -13.19 -26.48
C ARG A 899 23.74 -14.09 -26.24
N VAL A 900 23.76 -15.28 -26.86
CA VAL A 900 24.90 -16.21 -26.79
C VAL A 900 26.16 -15.62 -27.43
N GLN A 901 26.02 -14.91 -28.59
CA GLN A 901 27.14 -14.21 -29.20
C GLN A 901 27.73 -13.11 -28.30
N ALA A 902 26.88 -12.37 -27.59
CA ALA A 902 27.33 -11.35 -26.64
C ALA A 902 27.96 -11.97 -25.37
N GLN A 903 27.56 -13.17 -24.97
CA GLN A 903 28.01 -13.86 -23.77
C GLN A 903 28.25 -15.36 -24.04
N PRO A 904 29.29 -15.74 -24.77
CA PRO A 904 29.51 -17.12 -25.27
C PRO A 904 29.79 -18.15 -24.17
N ASN A 905 30.21 -17.73 -22.97
CA ASN A 905 30.49 -18.58 -21.83
C ASN A 905 29.40 -18.47 -20.73
N TYR A 906 28.21 -17.90 -21.04
CA TYR A 906 27.12 -17.84 -20.08
C TYR A 906 26.24 -19.10 -20.24
N GLY A 907 26.40 -20.07 -19.33
CA GLY A 907 25.71 -21.37 -19.36
C GLY A 907 24.21 -21.28 -19.54
N PRO A 908 23.46 -20.44 -18.78
CA PRO A 908 22.00 -20.30 -18.94
C PRO A 908 21.57 -19.86 -20.33
N ALA A 909 22.31 -18.96 -20.99
CA ALA A 909 21.98 -18.53 -22.36
C ALA A 909 22.14 -19.66 -23.37
N LEU A 910 23.18 -20.49 -23.23
CA LEU A 910 23.38 -21.69 -24.03
C LEU A 910 22.32 -22.76 -23.76
N CYS A 911 21.90 -22.91 -22.50
CA CYS A 911 20.84 -23.82 -22.12
C CYS A 911 19.53 -23.49 -22.82
N VAL A 912 19.13 -22.22 -22.85
CA VAL A 912 17.92 -21.74 -23.55
C VAL A 912 18.06 -21.95 -25.06
N LEU A 913 19.25 -21.71 -25.65
CA LEU A 913 19.47 -21.96 -27.06
C LEU A 913 19.31 -23.44 -27.40
N GLY A 914 19.91 -24.32 -26.59
CA GLY A 914 19.78 -25.78 -26.74
C GLY A 914 18.32 -26.26 -26.63
N LEU A 915 17.54 -25.69 -25.74
CA LEU A 915 16.10 -25.98 -25.60
C LEU A 915 15.32 -25.57 -26.85
N ILE A 916 15.61 -24.38 -27.40
CA ILE A 916 15.01 -23.89 -28.64
C ILE A 916 15.39 -24.78 -29.83
N ASP A 917 16.67 -25.15 -29.95
CA ASP A 917 17.18 -26.01 -31.01
C ASP A 917 16.60 -27.45 -30.91
N ALA A 918 16.35 -27.96 -29.70
CA ALA A 918 15.61 -29.21 -29.51
C ALA A 918 14.19 -29.11 -30.03
N GLY A 919 13.49 -28.01 -29.74
CA GLY A 919 12.15 -27.74 -30.27
C GLY A 919 12.08 -27.59 -31.80
N LEU A 920 13.14 -27.15 -32.43
CA LEU A 920 13.31 -27.05 -33.87
C LEU A 920 13.78 -28.37 -34.54
N GLY A 921 14.04 -29.42 -33.76
CA GLY A 921 14.56 -30.69 -34.26
C GLY A 921 16.07 -30.69 -34.61
N ARG A 922 16.83 -29.71 -34.17
CA ARG A 922 18.28 -29.59 -34.36
C ARG A 922 19.04 -30.36 -33.28
N ARG A 923 18.90 -31.66 -33.33
CA ARG A 923 19.30 -32.62 -32.29
C ARG A 923 20.79 -32.46 -31.85
N GLU A 924 21.70 -32.41 -32.79
CA GLU A 924 23.14 -32.34 -32.48
C GLU A 924 23.55 -31.04 -31.80
N ASP A 925 23.03 -29.93 -32.31
CA ASP A 925 23.24 -28.59 -31.75
C ASP A 925 22.66 -28.50 -30.35
N ALA A 926 21.41 -28.91 -30.15
CA ALA A 926 20.70 -28.92 -28.89
C ALA A 926 21.44 -29.69 -27.77
N LEU A 927 21.87 -30.92 -28.06
CA LEU A 927 22.59 -31.75 -27.10
C LEU A 927 23.98 -31.17 -26.79
N ARG A 928 24.68 -30.60 -27.78
CA ARG A 928 25.95 -29.93 -27.58
C ARG A 928 25.82 -28.73 -26.65
N GLU A 929 24.86 -27.89 -26.90
CA GLU A 929 24.60 -26.65 -26.15
C GLU A 929 24.12 -26.95 -24.72
N GLY A 930 23.20 -27.89 -24.54
CA GLY A 930 22.75 -28.35 -23.24
C GLY A 930 23.89 -28.94 -22.40
N ARG A 931 24.73 -29.80 -22.97
CA ARG A 931 25.90 -30.33 -22.27
C ARG A 931 26.89 -29.23 -21.91
N ARG A 932 27.15 -28.29 -22.84
CA ARG A 932 28.04 -27.18 -22.58
C ARG A 932 27.53 -26.24 -21.47
N ALA A 933 26.24 -26.07 -21.37
CA ALA A 933 25.64 -25.29 -20.30
C ALA A 933 25.90 -25.89 -18.91
N VAL A 934 25.72 -27.21 -18.76
CA VAL A 934 26.05 -27.95 -17.53
C VAL A 934 27.53 -27.86 -17.19
N GLU A 935 28.42 -27.94 -18.18
CA GLU A 935 29.87 -27.79 -17.97
C GLU A 935 30.29 -26.40 -17.52
N LEU A 936 29.64 -25.35 -18.04
CA LEU A 936 29.96 -23.95 -17.70
C LEU A 936 29.42 -23.52 -16.32
N LEU A 937 28.33 -24.14 -15.90
CA LEU A 937 27.69 -23.83 -14.62
C LEU A 937 27.39 -25.14 -13.84
N PRO A 938 28.43 -25.87 -13.40
CA PRO A 938 28.22 -27.08 -12.62
C PRO A 938 27.69 -26.76 -11.21
N VAL A 939 27.06 -27.74 -10.56
CA VAL A 939 26.49 -27.62 -9.19
C VAL A 939 27.55 -27.21 -8.15
N THR A 940 28.84 -27.48 -8.42
CA THR A 940 29.96 -27.07 -7.55
C THR A 940 30.25 -25.58 -7.64
N LYS A 941 29.88 -24.92 -8.73
CA LYS A 941 30.04 -23.47 -8.94
C LYS A 941 28.86 -22.67 -8.46
N ASP A 942 27.66 -23.10 -8.79
CA ASP A 942 26.41 -22.54 -8.30
C ASP A 942 25.41 -23.70 -8.15
N PHE A 943 25.08 -24.06 -6.92
CA PHE A 943 24.24 -25.22 -6.69
C PHE A 943 22.84 -25.06 -7.28
N ILE A 944 22.20 -23.92 -7.08
CA ILE A 944 20.84 -23.69 -7.53
C ILE A 944 20.76 -23.73 -9.05
N ASN A 945 21.54 -22.86 -9.72
CA ASN A 945 21.52 -22.77 -11.17
C ASN A 945 22.14 -24.00 -11.85
N GLY A 946 23.11 -24.65 -11.21
CA GLY A 946 23.72 -25.89 -11.73
C GLY A 946 22.72 -27.05 -11.78
N VAL A 947 21.85 -27.19 -10.77
CA VAL A 947 20.76 -28.19 -10.81
C VAL A 947 19.77 -27.84 -11.90
N HIS A 948 19.46 -26.56 -12.12
CA HIS A 948 18.64 -26.11 -13.25
C HIS A 948 19.23 -26.47 -14.61
N MET A 949 20.55 -26.33 -14.79
CA MET A 949 21.21 -26.74 -16.05
C MET A 949 21.00 -28.23 -16.31
N ILE A 950 21.07 -29.09 -15.28
CA ILE A 950 20.84 -30.54 -15.38
C ILE A 950 19.36 -30.82 -15.73
N GLU A 951 18.43 -30.15 -15.09
CA GLU A 951 17.00 -30.25 -15.34
C GLU A 951 16.64 -29.91 -16.79
N TYR A 952 17.06 -28.75 -17.26
CA TYR A 952 16.80 -28.33 -18.65
C TYR A 952 17.55 -29.17 -19.67
N PHE A 953 18.73 -29.71 -19.33
CA PHE A 953 19.40 -30.68 -20.19
C PHE A 953 18.61 -32.00 -20.29
N ALA A 954 17.91 -32.41 -19.22
CA ALA A 954 16.99 -33.54 -19.29
C ALA A 954 15.81 -33.24 -20.21
N ILE A 955 15.24 -32.00 -20.20
CA ILE A 955 14.18 -31.58 -21.12
C ILE A 955 14.69 -31.55 -22.58
N ILE A 956 15.90 -31.03 -22.82
CA ILE A 956 16.53 -31.03 -24.16
C ILE A 956 16.68 -32.46 -24.67
N ALA A 957 17.18 -33.37 -23.84
CA ALA A 957 17.35 -34.81 -24.19
C ALA A 957 15.96 -35.45 -24.49
N ALA A 958 14.94 -35.16 -23.69
CA ALA A 958 13.57 -35.64 -23.93
C ALA A 958 13.03 -35.15 -25.27
N TRP A 959 13.21 -33.86 -25.60
CA TRP A 959 12.69 -33.28 -26.85
C TRP A 959 13.45 -33.73 -28.10
N THR A 960 14.71 -34.18 -27.93
CA THR A 960 15.53 -34.75 -29.01
C THR A 960 15.37 -36.27 -29.17
N GLY A 961 14.53 -36.91 -28.35
CA GLY A 961 14.26 -38.33 -28.39
C GLY A 961 15.33 -39.23 -27.69
N GLU A 962 16.22 -38.60 -26.89
CA GLU A 962 17.24 -39.29 -26.10
C GLU A 962 16.71 -39.70 -24.72
N THR A 963 15.73 -40.60 -24.69
CA THR A 963 14.97 -40.99 -23.49
C THR A 963 15.87 -41.46 -22.35
N ASP A 964 16.89 -42.32 -22.64
CA ASP A 964 17.81 -42.82 -21.61
C ASP A 964 18.62 -41.70 -20.98
N LEU A 965 19.14 -40.79 -21.80
CA LEU A 965 19.87 -39.62 -21.32
C LEU A 965 18.96 -38.65 -20.50
N ALA A 966 17.76 -38.44 -20.98
CA ALA A 966 16.74 -37.61 -20.25
C ALA A 966 16.46 -38.23 -18.88
N CYS A 967 16.24 -39.51 -18.78
CA CYS A 967 16.02 -40.23 -17.53
C CYS A 967 17.24 -40.16 -16.60
N GLU A 968 18.42 -40.32 -17.15
CA GLU A 968 19.68 -40.21 -16.37
C GLU A 968 19.82 -38.83 -15.73
N GLN A 969 19.69 -37.78 -16.53
CA GLN A 969 19.82 -36.41 -16.04
C GLN A 969 18.70 -36.04 -15.06
N LEU A 970 17.47 -36.46 -15.32
CA LEU A 970 16.36 -36.26 -14.42
C LEU A 970 16.52 -36.99 -13.08
N ALA A 971 17.07 -38.22 -13.11
CA ALA A 971 17.40 -38.96 -11.90
C ALA A 971 18.50 -38.29 -11.05
N ILE A 972 19.43 -37.58 -11.69
CA ILE A 972 20.41 -36.73 -10.98
C ILE A 972 19.70 -35.53 -10.37
N ALA A 973 18.93 -34.78 -11.14
CA ALA A 973 18.23 -33.58 -10.68
C ALA A 973 17.26 -33.84 -9.51
N THR A 974 16.59 -34.99 -9.53
CA THR A 974 15.63 -35.34 -8.45
C THR A 974 16.30 -35.79 -7.15
N ARG A 975 17.55 -36.22 -7.18
CA ARG A 975 18.33 -36.54 -5.96
C ARG A 975 18.91 -35.30 -5.27
N LEU A 976 19.05 -34.23 -6.01
CA LEU A 976 19.52 -32.95 -5.51
C LEU A 976 18.37 -32.09 -5.06
N PRO A 977 18.54 -31.19 -4.07
CA PRO A 977 17.64 -30.07 -3.84
C PRO A 977 17.46 -29.24 -5.12
N GLY A 978 16.21 -28.97 -5.51
CA GLY A 978 15.95 -28.25 -6.77
C GLY A 978 14.47 -28.16 -7.05
N TYR A 979 14.14 -27.58 -8.20
CA TYR A 979 12.75 -27.27 -8.56
C TYR A 979 11.96 -28.46 -9.08
N VAL A 980 12.62 -29.51 -9.61
CA VAL A 980 11.93 -30.69 -10.12
C VAL A 980 11.01 -31.28 -9.05
N SER A 981 9.72 -31.29 -9.34
CA SER A 981 8.67 -31.65 -8.40
C SER A 981 7.69 -32.68 -8.99
N TYR A 982 6.86 -33.29 -8.12
CA TYR A 982 5.85 -34.22 -8.54
C TYR A 982 4.86 -33.61 -9.54
N GLY A 983 4.31 -32.42 -9.22
CA GLY A 983 3.32 -31.76 -10.05
C GLY A 983 3.88 -31.26 -11.36
N GLU A 984 5.11 -30.75 -11.37
CA GLU A 984 5.80 -30.32 -12.58
C GLU A 984 5.93 -31.46 -13.57
N LEU A 985 6.53 -32.58 -13.14
CA LEU A 985 6.70 -33.76 -14.00
C LEU A 985 5.36 -34.32 -14.49
N LYS A 986 4.31 -34.27 -13.65
CA LYS A 986 3.01 -34.84 -13.97
C LYS A 986 2.18 -33.94 -14.88
N LEU A 987 2.28 -32.61 -14.79
CA LEU A 987 1.35 -31.70 -15.43
C LEU A 987 1.95 -30.94 -16.62
N LEU A 988 3.22 -30.51 -16.52
CA LEU A 988 3.75 -29.58 -17.51
C LEU A 988 4.09 -30.26 -18.85
N PRO A 989 3.88 -29.57 -19.99
CA PRO A 989 4.09 -30.12 -21.34
C PRO A 989 5.57 -30.39 -21.67
N TRP A 990 6.52 -29.87 -20.90
CA TRP A 990 7.94 -30.13 -21.07
C TRP A 990 8.27 -31.63 -21.11
N TRP A 991 7.54 -32.43 -20.31
CA TRP A 991 7.78 -33.85 -20.05
C TRP A 991 6.92 -34.78 -20.88
N ASP A 992 6.10 -34.24 -21.80
CA ASP A 992 5.19 -35.07 -22.63
C ASP A 992 5.92 -36.14 -23.45
N PRO A 993 7.15 -35.89 -24.00
CA PRO A 993 7.85 -36.95 -24.74
C PRO A 993 8.25 -38.15 -23.90
N LEU A 994 8.30 -38.01 -22.56
CA LEU A 994 8.68 -39.11 -21.65
C LEU A 994 7.47 -39.81 -21.02
N ARG A 995 6.25 -39.32 -21.23
CA ARG A 995 5.05 -39.94 -20.60
C ARG A 995 4.85 -41.37 -21.09
N GLY A 996 4.63 -42.29 -20.13
CA GLY A 996 4.49 -43.72 -20.38
C GLY A 996 5.83 -44.47 -20.44
N ASP A 997 6.98 -43.78 -20.39
CA ASP A 997 8.27 -44.46 -20.25
C ASP A 997 8.46 -44.99 -18.81
N PRO A 998 8.82 -46.27 -18.62
CA PRO A 998 8.93 -46.89 -17.29
C PRO A 998 9.93 -46.20 -16.35
N CYS A 999 11.02 -45.68 -16.90
CA CYS A 999 12.01 -44.95 -16.11
C CYS A 999 11.44 -43.63 -15.59
N PHE A 1000 10.79 -42.87 -16.48
CA PHE A 1000 10.17 -41.61 -16.14
C PHE A 1000 9.06 -41.79 -15.09
N GLU A 1001 8.14 -42.77 -15.31
CA GLU A 1001 7.02 -43.02 -14.39
C GLU A 1001 7.51 -43.44 -12.99
N LYS A 1002 8.63 -44.16 -12.90
CA LYS A 1002 9.28 -44.51 -11.64
C LYS A 1002 9.81 -43.27 -10.91
N ILE A 1003 10.41 -42.32 -11.65
CA ILE A 1003 10.88 -41.07 -11.08
C ILE A 1003 9.70 -40.23 -10.56
N VAL A 1004 8.64 -40.09 -11.37
CA VAL A 1004 7.40 -39.37 -10.96
C VAL A 1004 6.82 -40.00 -9.70
N ALA A 1005 6.68 -41.33 -9.65
CA ALA A 1005 6.16 -42.05 -8.49
C ALA A 1005 7.02 -41.84 -7.21
N SER A 1006 8.35 -41.67 -7.36
CA SER A 1006 9.25 -41.44 -6.23
C SER A 1006 9.06 -40.09 -5.55
N LEU A 1007 8.51 -39.09 -6.27
CA LEU A 1007 8.24 -37.73 -5.79
C LEU A 1007 6.79 -37.52 -5.33
N ALA A 1008 5.92 -38.51 -5.53
CA ALA A 1008 4.52 -38.41 -5.14
C ALA A 1008 4.37 -38.12 -3.63
N PRO A 1009 3.43 -37.26 -3.23
CA PRO A 1009 3.17 -36.97 -1.82
C PRO A 1009 2.79 -38.28 -1.10
N LYS A 1010 3.39 -38.48 0.09
CA LYS A 1010 3.16 -39.64 0.94
C LYS A 1010 1.95 -39.43 1.83
#